data_defe26c58a7febff08323c65b555c27e
#
_entry.id   defe26c58a7febff08323c65b555c27e
#
_cell.length_a   1.000
_cell.length_b   1.000
_cell.length_c   1.000
_cell.angle_alpha   90.00
_cell.angle_beta   90.00
_cell.angle_gamma   90.00
#
_symmetry.space_group_name_H-M   'P 1'
#
loop_
_entity.id
_entity.type
_entity.pdbx_description
1 polymer ?
#
loop_
_entity_poly.entity_id
_entity_poly.type
_entity_poly.pdbx_seq_one_letter_code
_entity_poly.pdbx_strand_id
1 'polypeptide(L)'
;MSVLTSVSGFPRIGANRELKKIIERYWKSDAILDDVREEAKVLRARHWRLQAENGIDLIPSNDFSYYDQMLDTAILLGAVPERYTALNFENKEDTLFALARGYQGERGDVTALPMKKWFTTNYHYIVPEVENAQNLHLAGTKPFDEFLEARAQGLETKPVLIGPYTFLKLARTPEAQELKVTESVISALSNAYANIVKRFGELNASWIQFDEPYLTLDKEDGDLELFESLYKPALEARSDEVKILLNTYFGHIADAYETVNNLGFDGIGVDLVEGKEENLAAIERYGVNEKTTLFAGVVNGRNIWRNDYAVSLGLVDAIREKVTSRVAVSTACSLLHVPFSTVGEDALGAEVLQHFAFAAEKLQEIQDIAKLAESSEEERKNSAVLAKNQALFDGSRVQTDANVANRLANLKESDFVREPARAERQRLQKEALGLPDLPTTTIGSFPQTKDIRNTRAALRKGEITRESYDEFMRERIAQCIEHQEQIGLDVLVHGEFERNDMVEYFGQHLRGFKFTKNAWVQSYGTRCVKPPIVWSDVSRESAITVEWSAYAQSCTKHVVKGMLTGPVTILNWSWPREDITHEEQTQQLALAIRDEVLDLERAGIRVIQIDEAALREKLPLRRSDWHKKYLDWAISAFRLVHSAVSATTQIHTHMCYSEFNDIIRDIDAMDADVISFEASRGDLVVLDAIHDAHFETEAGPGVYDIHSPRVPGKAELVERIHEILRKMPAQKLWINPDCGLKTRGDAETWPSLENLVAAAKEVRAELSNAQQCNSQCNSQCNSQCKG
;
A
#
# COMPACT_ATOMS: atom_id res chain seq x y z
N MET A 1 -11.60 -39.12 -0.33
CA MET A 1 -12.11 -38.18 -1.34
C MET A 1 -10.92 -37.42 -1.92
N SER A 2 -10.91 -37.17 -3.23
CA SER A 2 -9.85 -36.38 -3.85
C SER A 2 -9.80 -34.95 -3.26
N VAL A 3 -8.58 -34.45 -3.05
CA VAL A 3 -8.33 -33.07 -2.62
C VAL A 3 -8.47 -32.18 -3.85
N LEU A 4 -9.33 -31.16 -3.80
CA LEU A 4 -9.45 -30.18 -4.89
C LEU A 4 -8.31 -29.17 -4.83
N THR A 5 -7.98 -28.60 -5.97
CA THR A 5 -7.04 -27.50 -6.12
C THR A 5 -7.75 -26.24 -6.60
N SER A 6 -7.46 -25.10 -5.97
CA SER A 6 -8.09 -23.82 -6.29
C SER A 6 -7.12 -22.65 -6.21
N VAL A 7 -7.38 -21.64 -7.03
CA VAL A 7 -6.68 -20.35 -6.99
C VAL A 7 -7.72 -19.25 -6.75
N SER A 8 -7.45 -18.33 -5.83
CA SER A 8 -8.38 -17.24 -5.51
C SER A 8 -8.42 -16.15 -6.60
N GLY A 9 -7.33 -15.97 -7.36
CA GLY A 9 -7.18 -15.03 -8.46
C GLY A 9 -5.75 -15.01 -8.97
N PHE A 10 -5.51 -14.46 -10.17
CA PHE A 10 -4.22 -14.54 -10.86
C PHE A 10 -3.73 -13.15 -11.33
N PRO A 11 -2.39 -12.91 -11.48
CA PRO A 11 -1.85 -11.63 -11.98
C PRO A 11 -2.36 -11.32 -13.39
N ARG A 12 -2.93 -10.14 -13.60
CA ARG A 12 -3.57 -9.73 -14.85
C ARG A 12 -2.70 -8.88 -15.77
N ILE A 13 -1.63 -8.25 -15.26
CA ILE A 13 -0.80 -7.35 -16.07
C ILE A 13 0.03 -8.05 -17.15
N GLY A 14 0.17 -9.38 -17.05
CA GLY A 14 1.01 -10.21 -17.91
C GLY A 14 2.47 -10.24 -17.46
N ALA A 15 3.22 -11.27 -17.93
CA ALA A 15 4.62 -11.50 -17.54
C ALA A 15 5.55 -10.32 -17.90
N ASN A 16 5.24 -9.57 -18.96
CA ASN A 16 6.02 -8.42 -19.43
C ASN A 16 5.24 -7.11 -19.35
N ARG A 17 4.19 -7.05 -18.53
CA ARG A 17 3.28 -5.90 -18.38
C ARG A 17 2.58 -5.55 -19.71
N GLU A 18 2.14 -6.57 -20.46
CA GLU A 18 1.50 -6.42 -21.75
C GLU A 18 0.23 -5.56 -21.64
N LEU A 19 -0.63 -5.84 -20.64
CA LEU A 19 -1.85 -5.07 -20.38
C LEU A 19 -1.55 -3.58 -20.13
N LYS A 20 -0.54 -3.28 -19.29
CA LYS A 20 -0.08 -1.90 -19.07
C LYS A 20 0.29 -1.21 -20.38
N LYS A 21 1.09 -1.86 -21.20
CA LYS A 21 1.63 -1.28 -22.45
C LYS A 21 0.51 -0.93 -23.43
N ILE A 22 -0.45 -1.83 -23.62
CA ILE A 22 -1.53 -1.60 -24.58
C ILE A 22 -2.51 -0.53 -24.08
N ILE A 23 -2.87 -0.53 -22.79
CA ILE A 23 -3.76 0.49 -22.22
C ILE A 23 -3.12 1.88 -22.29
N GLU A 24 -1.83 2.02 -21.97
CA GLU A 24 -1.14 3.32 -22.05
C GLU A 24 -0.98 3.83 -23.49
N ARG A 25 -0.86 2.92 -24.46
CA ARG A 25 -0.91 3.30 -25.89
C ARG A 25 -2.30 3.78 -26.30
N TYR A 26 -3.35 3.11 -25.84
CA TYR A 26 -4.73 3.53 -26.06
C TYR A 26 -4.98 4.94 -25.50
N TRP A 27 -4.57 5.22 -24.27
CA TRP A 27 -4.72 6.54 -23.67
C TRP A 27 -3.94 7.66 -24.37
N LYS A 28 -2.89 7.30 -25.14
CA LYS A 28 -2.11 8.24 -25.97
C LYS A 28 -2.60 8.31 -27.41
N SER A 29 -3.68 7.64 -27.75
CA SER A 29 -4.20 7.47 -29.12
C SER A 29 -3.23 6.77 -30.10
N ASP A 30 -2.28 5.97 -29.55
CA ASP A 30 -1.34 5.14 -30.32
C ASP A 30 -1.88 3.70 -30.54
N ALA A 31 -3.09 3.40 -30.08
CA ALA A 31 -3.80 2.14 -30.26
C ALA A 31 -5.31 2.41 -30.22
N ILE A 32 -6.11 1.53 -30.78
CA ILE A 32 -7.58 1.57 -30.72
C ILE A 32 -8.10 0.63 -29.61
N LEU A 33 -9.36 0.78 -29.21
CA LEU A 33 -9.97 -0.01 -28.15
C LEU A 33 -10.00 -1.52 -28.48
N ASP A 34 -10.15 -1.88 -29.74
CA ASP A 34 -10.15 -3.28 -30.16
C ASP A 34 -8.77 -3.93 -29.97
N ASP A 35 -7.66 -3.18 -30.10
CA ASP A 35 -6.32 -3.66 -29.77
C ASP A 35 -6.22 -4.01 -28.27
N VAL A 36 -6.82 -3.18 -27.40
CA VAL A 36 -6.87 -3.42 -25.95
C VAL A 36 -7.66 -4.69 -25.63
N ARG A 37 -8.83 -4.85 -26.26
CA ARG A 37 -9.69 -6.02 -26.07
C ARG A 37 -9.03 -7.31 -26.52
N GLU A 38 -8.36 -7.29 -27.66
CA GLU A 38 -7.67 -8.47 -28.20
C GLU A 38 -6.48 -8.87 -27.32
N GLU A 39 -5.64 -7.91 -26.91
CA GLU A 39 -4.53 -8.20 -25.98
C GLU A 39 -5.04 -8.77 -24.66
N ALA A 40 -6.11 -8.20 -24.10
CA ALA A 40 -6.73 -8.71 -22.89
C ALA A 40 -7.25 -10.15 -23.06
N LYS A 41 -7.87 -10.48 -24.20
CA LYS A 41 -8.34 -11.82 -24.53
C LYS A 41 -7.17 -12.83 -24.64
N VAL A 42 -6.07 -12.42 -25.27
CA VAL A 42 -4.86 -13.24 -25.35
C VAL A 42 -4.27 -13.49 -23.96
N LEU A 43 -4.24 -12.48 -23.09
CA LEU A 43 -3.78 -12.60 -21.72
C LEU A 43 -4.65 -13.56 -20.90
N ARG A 44 -5.98 -13.39 -20.90
CA ARG A 44 -6.91 -14.27 -20.19
C ARG A 44 -6.76 -15.72 -20.66
N ALA A 45 -6.75 -15.95 -21.96
CA ALA A 45 -6.58 -17.29 -22.53
C ALA A 45 -5.27 -17.96 -22.10
N ARG A 46 -4.17 -17.20 -22.07
CA ARG A 46 -2.85 -17.68 -21.60
C ARG A 46 -2.89 -18.02 -20.11
N HIS A 47 -3.50 -17.18 -19.29
CA HIS A 47 -3.57 -17.38 -17.84
C HIS A 47 -4.45 -18.60 -17.49
N TRP A 48 -5.58 -18.78 -18.12
CA TRP A 48 -6.43 -19.96 -17.91
C TRP A 48 -5.75 -21.26 -18.34
N ARG A 49 -5.08 -21.28 -19.52
CA ARG A 49 -4.33 -22.46 -19.98
C ARG A 49 -3.18 -22.81 -19.05
N LEU A 50 -2.43 -21.82 -18.59
CA LEU A 50 -1.32 -22.04 -17.66
C LEU A 50 -1.81 -22.72 -16.38
N GLN A 51 -2.93 -22.31 -15.83
CA GLN A 51 -3.53 -22.91 -14.64
C GLN A 51 -4.04 -24.33 -14.93
N ALA A 52 -4.72 -24.54 -16.06
CA ALA A 52 -5.20 -25.87 -16.48
C ALA A 52 -4.03 -26.84 -16.71
N GLU A 53 -2.95 -26.41 -17.37
CA GLU A 53 -1.74 -27.21 -17.60
C GLU A 53 -1.02 -27.59 -16.31
N ASN A 54 -1.14 -26.76 -15.27
CA ASN A 54 -0.65 -27.07 -13.92
C ASN A 54 -1.65 -27.91 -13.10
N GLY A 55 -2.77 -28.33 -13.68
CA GLY A 55 -3.74 -29.23 -13.04
C GLY A 55 -4.61 -28.58 -11.98
N ILE A 56 -4.84 -27.27 -12.04
CA ILE A 56 -5.76 -26.59 -11.14
C ILE A 56 -7.20 -26.95 -11.51
N ASP A 57 -7.97 -27.48 -10.54
CA ASP A 57 -9.36 -27.90 -10.75
C ASP A 57 -10.32 -26.70 -10.87
N LEU A 58 -10.13 -25.68 -10.02
CA LEU A 58 -11.00 -24.52 -9.95
C LEU A 58 -10.25 -23.24 -10.35
N ILE A 59 -10.25 -22.98 -11.64
CA ILE A 59 -9.56 -21.85 -12.28
C ILE A 59 -10.43 -20.59 -12.18
N PRO A 60 -9.94 -19.44 -11.70
CA PRO A 60 -10.70 -18.20 -11.64
C PRO A 60 -10.97 -17.60 -13.03
N SER A 61 -12.13 -17.00 -13.22
CA SER A 61 -12.43 -16.03 -14.26
C SER A 61 -13.06 -14.79 -13.62
N ASN A 62 -13.17 -13.67 -14.35
CA ASN A 62 -13.59 -12.37 -13.84
C ASN A 62 -12.64 -11.77 -12.77
N ASP A 63 -11.52 -12.41 -12.47
CA ASP A 63 -10.41 -11.86 -11.69
C ASP A 63 -9.54 -10.88 -12.53
N PHE A 64 -9.73 -10.88 -13.84
CA PHE A 64 -9.12 -9.94 -14.77
C PHE A 64 -9.89 -8.62 -14.79
N SER A 65 -9.17 -7.48 -14.82
CA SER A 65 -9.72 -6.14 -14.95
C SER A 65 -8.80 -5.26 -15.78
N TYR A 66 -9.35 -4.34 -16.55
CA TYR A 66 -8.56 -3.31 -17.24
C TYR A 66 -7.98 -2.28 -16.25
N TYR A 67 -8.60 -2.11 -15.07
CA TYR A 67 -8.14 -1.17 -14.07
C TYR A 67 -8.27 -1.70 -12.65
N ASP A 68 -9.49 -1.95 -12.15
CA ASP A 68 -9.77 -2.37 -10.78
C ASP A 68 -11.05 -3.22 -10.66
N GLN A 69 -11.01 -4.26 -9.81
CA GLN A 69 -12.12 -5.20 -9.61
C GLN A 69 -13.31 -4.60 -8.82
N MET A 70 -13.06 -3.65 -7.90
CA MET A 70 -14.15 -2.95 -7.20
C MET A 70 -14.90 -2.04 -8.16
N LEU A 71 -14.18 -1.36 -9.06
CA LEU A 71 -14.77 -0.54 -10.11
C LEU A 71 -15.57 -1.38 -11.11
N ASP A 72 -15.05 -2.55 -11.51
CA ASP A 72 -15.81 -3.51 -12.34
C ASP A 72 -17.11 -3.92 -11.64
N THR A 73 -17.07 -4.16 -10.32
CA THR A 73 -18.25 -4.51 -9.51
C THR A 73 -19.23 -3.34 -9.43
N ALA A 74 -18.75 -2.11 -9.27
CA ALA A 74 -19.62 -0.91 -9.30
C ALA A 74 -20.38 -0.79 -10.62
N ILE A 75 -19.68 -0.96 -11.75
CA ILE A 75 -20.31 -0.94 -13.09
C ILE A 75 -21.31 -2.11 -13.25
N LEU A 76 -20.93 -3.30 -12.76
CA LEU A 76 -21.83 -4.48 -12.79
C LEU A 76 -23.13 -4.23 -12.05
N LEU A 77 -23.09 -3.48 -10.95
CA LEU A 77 -24.23 -3.16 -10.08
C LEU A 77 -24.95 -1.86 -10.49
N GLY A 78 -24.55 -1.19 -11.58
CA GLY A 78 -25.15 0.06 -12.03
C GLY A 78 -24.78 1.27 -11.15
N ALA A 79 -23.75 1.15 -10.33
CA ALA A 79 -23.23 2.24 -9.49
C ALA A 79 -22.28 3.14 -10.30
N VAL A 80 -22.81 3.82 -11.31
CA VAL A 80 -22.07 4.79 -12.13
C VAL A 80 -22.69 6.17 -11.91
N PRO A 81 -21.97 7.13 -11.29
CA PRO A 81 -22.51 8.47 -11.02
C PRO A 81 -22.93 9.22 -12.27
N GLU A 82 -23.98 10.05 -12.16
CA GLU A 82 -24.61 10.74 -13.28
C GLU A 82 -23.61 11.58 -14.09
N ARG A 83 -22.65 12.24 -13.41
CA ARG A 83 -21.63 13.04 -14.10
C ARG A 83 -20.76 12.27 -15.09
N TYR A 84 -20.58 10.96 -14.90
CA TYR A 84 -19.84 10.10 -15.84
C TYR A 84 -20.74 9.55 -16.95
N THR A 85 -21.99 9.22 -16.63
CA THR A 85 -22.96 8.80 -17.64
C THR A 85 -23.30 9.95 -18.60
N ALA A 86 -23.29 11.19 -18.11
CA ALA A 86 -23.49 12.41 -18.91
C ALA A 86 -22.40 12.63 -20.00
N LEU A 87 -21.21 12.01 -19.85
CA LEU A 87 -20.16 12.03 -20.89
C LEU A 87 -20.57 11.27 -22.15
N ASN A 88 -21.57 10.41 -22.07
CA ASN A 88 -22.17 9.66 -23.17
C ASN A 88 -21.12 8.94 -24.05
N PHE A 89 -20.24 8.15 -23.42
CA PHE A 89 -19.30 7.32 -24.15
C PHE A 89 -20.02 6.16 -24.86
N GLU A 90 -19.51 5.77 -26.02
CA GLU A 90 -20.03 4.64 -26.81
C GLU A 90 -19.62 3.29 -26.20
N ASN A 91 -18.49 3.27 -25.48
CA ASN A 91 -17.86 2.06 -24.93
C ASN A 91 -17.83 2.09 -23.41
N LYS A 92 -18.07 0.93 -22.78
CA LYS A 92 -18.01 0.75 -21.31
C LYS A 92 -16.60 1.02 -20.75
N GLU A 93 -15.57 0.68 -21.52
CA GLU A 93 -14.18 0.84 -21.14
C GLU A 93 -13.79 2.31 -21.01
N ASP A 94 -14.32 3.19 -21.85
CA ASP A 94 -14.10 4.63 -21.73
C ASP A 94 -14.76 5.19 -20.47
N THR A 95 -15.96 4.69 -20.12
CA THR A 95 -16.61 5.03 -18.84
C THR A 95 -15.76 4.52 -17.65
N LEU A 96 -15.26 3.28 -17.70
CA LEU A 96 -14.38 2.72 -16.68
C LEU A 96 -13.12 3.56 -16.51
N PHE A 97 -12.47 3.98 -17.59
CA PHE A 97 -11.28 4.82 -17.52
C PHE A 97 -11.58 6.24 -17.04
N ALA A 98 -12.73 6.81 -17.37
CA ALA A 98 -13.16 8.11 -16.85
C ALA A 98 -13.41 8.06 -15.32
N LEU A 99 -14.06 7.01 -14.82
CA LEU A 99 -14.23 6.77 -13.38
C LEU A 99 -12.89 6.69 -12.66
N ALA A 100 -11.95 5.95 -13.25
CA ALA A 100 -10.65 5.67 -12.62
C ALA A 100 -9.64 6.83 -12.68
N ARG A 101 -9.71 7.69 -13.73
CA ARG A 101 -8.66 8.68 -14.04
C ARG A 101 -9.18 10.10 -14.20
N GLY A 102 -10.50 10.28 -14.19
CA GLY A 102 -11.12 11.50 -14.68
C GLY A 102 -11.10 11.59 -16.20
N TYR A 103 -11.81 12.58 -16.71
CA TYR A 103 -11.84 12.90 -18.12
C TYR A 103 -11.90 14.41 -18.30
N GLN A 104 -11.11 14.93 -19.23
CA GLN A 104 -11.18 16.32 -19.67
C GLN A 104 -11.07 16.37 -21.20
N GLY A 105 -12.11 16.83 -21.87
CA GLY A 105 -12.14 16.86 -23.32
C GLY A 105 -13.50 17.33 -23.86
N GLU A 106 -13.78 17.03 -25.12
CA GLU A 106 -14.97 17.53 -25.84
C GLU A 106 -16.31 17.09 -25.20
N ARG A 107 -16.32 15.96 -24.46
CA ARG A 107 -17.54 15.41 -23.84
C ARG A 107 -17.82 15.98 -22.44
N GLY A 108 -16.86 16.70 -21.83
CA GLY A 108 -17.00 17.29 -20.50
C GLY A 108 -15.71 17.33 -19.70
N ASP A 109 -15.84 17.67 -18.42
CA ASP A 109 -14.74 17.69 -17.45
C ASP A 109 -15.23 17.04 -16.16
N VAL A 110 -14.62 15.90 -15.78
CA VAL A 110 -14.93 15.16 -14.56
C VAL A 110 -13.63 14.69 -13.88
N THR A 111 -13.60 14.80 -12.58
CA THR A 111 -12.48 14.30 -11.77
C THR A 111 -12.55 12.77 -11.62
N ALA A 112 -11.42 12.11 -11.31
CA ALA A 112 -11.40 10.69 -10.99
C ALA A 112 -12.11 10.40 -9.65
N LEU A 113 -12.63 9.19 -9.50
CA LEU A 113 -13.08 8.69 -8.20
C LEU A 113 -11.87 8.53 -7.24
N PRO A 114 -12.08 8.63 -5.92
CA PRO A 114 -11.04 8.43 -4.92
C PRO A 114 -10.44 7.01 -5.01
N MET A 115 -9.19 6.89 -4.59
CA MET A 115 -8.47 5.63 -4.57
C MET A 115 -7.99 5.36 -3.14
N LYS A 116 -8.19 4.12 -2.66
CA LYS A 116 -7.74 3.66 -1.33
C LYS A 116 -6.98 2.34 -1.43
N LYS A 117 -6.19 2.03 -0.40
CA LYS A 117 -5.50 0.74 -0.27
C LYS A 117 -6.50 -0.41 -0.17
N TRP A 118 -6.20 -1.51 -0.86
CA TRP A 118 -6.91 -2.77 -0.70
C TRP A 118 -6.39 -3.48 0.54
N PHE A 119 -7.03 -3.21 1.67
CA PHE A 119 -6.63 -3.70 2.99
C PHE A 119 -5.16 -3.40 3.31
N THR A 120 -4.40 -4.38 3.77
CA THR A 120 -2.98 -4.25 4.14
C THR A 120 -2.03 -4.55 2.96
N THR A 121 -2.50 -4.43 1.71
CA THR A 121 -1.68 -4.67 0.50
C THR A 121 -1.17 -3.37 -0.10
N ASN A 122 -0.22 -3.48 -1.02
CA ASN A 122 0.24 -2.34 -1.84
C ASN A 122 -0.63 -2.09 -3.09
N TYR A 123 -1.70 -2.87 -3.25
CA TYR A 123 -2.71 -2.65 -4.29
C TYR A 123 -3.75 -1.62 -3.83
N HIS A 124 -4.21 -0.78 -4.76
CA HIS A 124 -5.24 0.23 -4.50
C HIS A 124 -6.46 -0.05 -5.34
N TYR A 125 -7.62 0.09 -4.75
CA TYR A 125 -8.89 0.02 -5.43
C TYR A 125 -9.49 1.43 -5.62
N ILE A 126 -10.35 1.56 -6.62
CA ILE A 126 -11.17 2.75 -6.83
C ILE A 126 -12.39 2.66 -5.92
N VAL A 127 -12.60 3.65 -5.08
CA VAL A 127 -13.74 3.69 -4.17
C VAL A 127 -15.02 3.93 -4.97
N PRO A 128 -15.97 2.97 -4.99
CA PRO A 128 -17.24 3.17 -5.67
C PRO A 128 -18.02 4.32 -5.03
N GLU A 129 -18.47 5.26 -5.85
CA GLU A 129 -19.38 6.30 -5.43
C GLU A 129 -20.81 5.92 -5.83
N VAL A 130 -21.70 5.87 -4.84
CA VAL A 130 -23.07 5.42 -5.01
C VAL A 130 -24.01 6.58 -4.66
N GLU A 131 -24.58 7.21 -5.67
CA GLU A 131 -25.53 8.33 -5.51
C GLU A 131 -26.86 7.87 -4.94
N ASN A 132 -27.35 6.69 -5.34
CA ASN A 132 -28.59 6.12 -4.84
C ASN A 132 -28.48 4.59 -4.69
N ALA A 133 -28.15 4.17 -3.48
CA ALA A 133 -27.97 2.74 -3.16
C ALA A 133 -29.25 1.89 -3.32
N GLN A 134 -30.44 2.49 -3.32
CA GLN A 134 -31.71 1.77 -3.55
C GLN A 134 -31.91 1.39 -5.02
N ASN A 135 -31.13 1.96 -5.93
CA ASN A 135 -31.20 1.69 -7.37
C ASN A 135 -30.16 0.66 -7.85
N LEU A 136 -29.38 0.08 -6.93
CA LEU A 136 -28.42 -0.96 -7.27
C LEU A 136 -29.14 -2.19 -7.87
N HIS A 137 -28.65 -2.67 -9.01
CA HIS A 137 -29.23 -3.79 -9.74
C HIS A 137 -28.17 -4.42 -10.66
N LEU A 138 -28.44 -5.62 -11.17
CA LEU A 138 -27.57 -6.21 -12.18
C LEU A 138 -27.68 -5.47 -13.51
N ALA A 139 -26.69 -4.63 -13.83
CA ALA A 139 -26.61 -3.81 -15.03
C ALA A 139 -25.57 -4.29 -16.05
N GLY A 140 -24.49 -4.92 -15.59
CA GLY A 140 -23.37 -5.33 -16.42
C GLY A 140 -23.41 -6.80 -16.83
N THR A 141 -22.51 -7.20 -17.75
CA THR A 141 -22.41 -8.57 -18.28
C THR A 141 -21.01 -9.18 -18.18
N LYS A 142 -19.98 -8.39 -17.81
CA LYS A 142 -18.58 -8.80 -17.83
C LYS A 142 -18.30 -10.18 -17.23
N PRO A 143 -18.76 -10.54 -16.01
CA PRO A 143 -18.45 -11.84 -15.42
C PRO A 143 -19.02 -13.02 -16.22
N PHE A 144 -20.16 -12.84 -16.86
CA PHE A 144 -20.78 -13.83 -17.73
C PHE A 144 -20.03 -13.94 -19.07
N ASP A 145 -19.64 -12.81 -19.64
CA ASP A 145 -18.90 -12.75 -20.91
C ASP A 145 -17.54 -13.46 -20.79
N GLU A 146 -16.79 -13.22 -19.71
CA GLU A 146 -15.49 -13.88 -19.48
C GLU A 146 -15.63 -15.37 -19.17
N PHE A 147 -16.68 -15.78 -18.44
CA PHE A 147 -16.99 -17.18 -18.21
C PHE A 147 -17.29 -17.92 -19.54
N LEU A 148 -18.11 -17.33 -20.40
CA LEU A 148 -18.40 -17.88 -21.72
C LEU A 148 -17.17 -17.89 -22.65
N GLU A 149 -16.30 -16.87 -22.54
CA GLU A 149 -15.04 -16.81 -23.30
C GLU A 149 -14.11 -17.98 -22.93
N ALA A 150 -13.98 -18.30 -21.63
CA ALA A 150 -13.20 -19.45 -21.15
C ALA A 150 -13.82 -20.77 -21.63
N ARG A 151 -15.16 -20.92 -21.50
CA ARG A 151 -15.86 -22.11 -21.94
C ARG A 151 -15.76 -22.35 -23.45
N ALA A 152 -15.75 -21.31 -24.27
CA ALA A 152 -15.52 -21.41 -25.71
C ALA A 152 -14.12 -21.97 -26.07
N GLN A 153 -13.20 -21.94 -25.12
CA GLN A 153 -11.86 -22.53 -25.23
C GLN A 153 -11.78 -23.93 -24.60
N GLY A 154 -12.92 -24.49 -24.16
CA GLY A 154 -12.99 -25.80 -23.52
C GLY A 154 -12.59 -25.82 -22.04
N LEU A 155 -12.54 -24.66 -21.40
CA LEU A 155 -12.17 -24.51 -19.99
C LEU A 155 -13.40 -24.15 -19.13
N GLU A 156 -13.65 -24.95 -18.10
CA GLU A 156 -14.60 -24.58 -17.05
C GLU A 156 -13.89 -23.71 -16.02
N THR A 157 -14.47 -22.56 -15.70
CA THR A 157 -13.90 -21.60 -14.74
C THR A 157 -14.87 -21.33 -13.59
N LYS A 158 -14.33 -20.83 -12.51
CA LYS A 158 -15.03 -20.34 -11.33
C LYS A 158 -15.01 -18.81 -11.35
N PRO A 159 -16.11 -18.14 -11.75
CA PRO A 159 -16.20 -16.67 -11.72
C PRO A 159 -15.98 -16.13 -10.30
N VAL A 160 -15.12 -15.13 -10.19
CA VAL A 160 -14.76 -14.43 -8.94
C VAL A 160 -15.40 -13.04 -8.93
N LEU A 161 -16.15 -12.73 -7.88
CA LEU A 161 -16.80 -11.43 -7.69
C LEU A 161 -16.52 -10.92 -6.27
N ILE A 162 -16.44 -9.61 -6.11
CA ILE A 162 -16.48 -9.00 -4.77
C ILE A 162 -17.87 -9.26 -4.17
N GLY A 163 -17.93 -9.70 -2.94
CA GLY A 163 -19.18 -10.00 -2.26
C GLY A 163 -19.95 -8.74 -1.86
N PRO A 164 -21.29 -8.88 -1.63
CA PRO A 164 -22.15 -7.73 -1.35
C PRO A 164 -21.80 -6.99 -0.05
N TYR A 165 -21.33 -7.69 0.97
CA TYR A 165 -20.98 -7.08 2.24
C TYR A 165 -19.73 -6.22 2.10
N THR A 166 -18.65 -6.74 1.50
CA THR A 166 -17.43 -5.98 1.20
C THR A 166 -17.71 -4.77 0.30
N PHE A 167 -18.53 -4.96 -0.76
CA PHE A 167 -18.92 -3.85 -1.63
C PHE A 167 -19.63 -2.74 -0.85
N LEU A 168 -20.65 -3.09 -0.05
CA LEU A 168 -21.43 -2.14 0.73
C LEU A 168 -20.59 -1.35 1.74
N LYS A 169 -19.70 -2.04 2.45
CA LYS A 169 -18.83 -1.43 3.47
C LYS A 169 -17.73 -0.54 2.88
N LEU A 170 -17.28 -0.78 1.65
CA LEU A 170 -16.21 -0.01 1.00
C LEU A 170 -16.71 1.10 0.09
N ALA A 171 -17.96 1.04 -0.40
CA ALA A 171 -18.56 2.08 -1.22
C ALA A 171 -18.89 3.34 -0.37
N ARG A 172 -18.96 4.49 -1.02
CA ARG A 172 -19.21 5.79 -0.37
C ARG A 172 -20.28 6.58 -1.12
N THR A 173 -20.92 7.54 -0.42
CA THR A 173 -21.77 8.55 -1.06
C THR A 173 -20.92 9.58 -1.81
N PRO A 174 -21.52 10.46 -2.63
CA PRO A 174 -20.80 11.59 -3.25
C PRO A 174 -20.05 12.47 -2.25
N GLU A 175 -20.56 12.59 -1.02
CA GLU A 175 -19.93 13.34 0.07
C GLU A 175 -18.85 12.52 0.83
N ALA A 176 -18.39 11.42 0.24
CA ALA A 176 -17.40 10.50 0.81
C ALA A 176 -17.79 9.83 2.15
N GLN A 177 -19.09 9.83 2.49
CA GLN A 177 -19.61 9.19 3.69
C GLN A 177 -19.93 7.72 3.44
N GLU A 178 -20.05 6.93 4.50
CA GLU A 178 -20.53 5.55 4.43
C GLU A 178 -21.98 5.49 3.94
N LEU A 179 -22.31 4.44 3.19
CA LEU A 179 -23.67 4.24 2.71
C LEU A 179 -24.59 3.97 3.88
N LYS A 180 -25.69 4.72 3.95
CA LYS A 180 -26.73 4.44 4.94
C LYS A 180 -27.43 3.12 4.65
N VAL A 181 -27.24 2.15 5.53
CA VAL A 181 -27.87 0.83 5.43
C VAL A 181 -29.35 0.93 5.80
N THR A 182 -30.22 0.69 4.84
CA THR A 182 -31.69 0.63 5.00
C THR A 182 -32.22 -0.65 4.40
N GLU A 183 -33.42 -1.06 4.77
CA GLU A 183 -34.08 -2.24 4.18
C GLU A 183 -34.14 -2.19 2.65
N SER A 184 -34.36 -1.01 2.07
CA SER A 184 -34.39 -0.84 0.62
C SER A 184 -33.02 -1.02 -0.02
N VAL A 185 -31.93 -0.60 0.63
CA VAL A 185 -30.55 -0.80 0.17
C VAL A 185 -30.18 -2.28 0.26
N ILE A 186 -30.49 -2.92 1.37
CA ILE A 186 -30.28 -4.36 1.55
C ILE A 186 -31.03 -5.15 0.47
N SER A 187 -32.31 -4.83 0.25
CA SER A 187 -33.14 -5.49 -0.77
C SER A 187 -32.59 -5.28 -2.18
N ALA A 188 -32.18 -4.06 -2.54
CA ALA A 188 -31.64 -3.77 -3.87
C ALA A 188 -30.36 -4.57 -4.14
N LEU A 189 -29.42 -4.54 -3.19
CA LEU A 189 -28.13 -5.19 -3.33
C LEU A 189 -28.26 -6.72 -3.30
N SER A 190 -29.03 -7.28 -2.36
CA SER A 190 -29.25 -8.73 -2.26
C SER A 190 -29.97 -9.29 -3.50
N ASN A 191 -30.95 -8.58 -4.05
CA ASN A 191 -31.61 -8.96 -5.31
C ASN A 191 -30.66 -8.89 -6.52
N ALA A 192 -29.77 -7.91 -6.57
CA ALA A 192 -28.75 -7.85 -7.62
C ALA A 192 -27.85 -9.10 -7.60
N TYR A 193 -27.38 -9.51 -6.42
CA TYR A 193 -26.58 -10.73 -6.27
C TYR A 193 -27.37 -12.01 -6.52
N ALA A 194 -28.64 -12.08 -6.11
CA ALA A 194 -29.54 -13.18 -6.47
C ALA A 194 -29.68 -13.32 -8.01
N ASN A 195 -29.81 -12.19 -8.73
CA ASN A 195 -29.87 -12.22 -10.19
C ASN A 195 -28.53 -12.65 -10.82
N ILE A 196 -27.39 -12.30 -10.23
CA ILE A 196 -26.07 -12.79 -10.66
C ILE A 196 -26.00 -14.30 -10.54
N VAL A 197 -26.36 -14.86 -9.39
CA VAL A 197 -26.37 -16.31 -9.13
C VAL A 197 -27.33 -17.04 -10.09
N LYS A 198 -28.53 -16.52 -10.24
CA LYS A 198 -29.51 -17.06 -11.20
C LYS A 198 -28.96 -17.09 -12.62
N ARG A 199 -28.31 -16.02 -13.07
CA ARG A 199 -27.71 -15.94 -14.41
C ARG A 199 -26.61 -16.96 -14.62
N PHE A 200 -25.74 -17.20 -13.63
CA PHE A 200 -24.76 -18.28 -13.68
C PHE A 200 -25.41 -19.66 -13.67
N GLY A 201 -26.53 -19.84 -12.98
CA GLY A 201 -27.34 -21.06 -13.05
C GLY A 201 -27.83 -21.32 -14.46
N GLU A 202 -28.38 -20.32 -15.15
CA GLU A 202 -28.81 -20.41 -16.57
C GLU A 202 -27.66 -20.75 -17.51
N LEU A 203 -26.43 -20.35 -17.15
CA LEU A 203 -25.21 -20.69 -17.89
C LEU A 203 -24.59 -22.03 -17.47
N ASN A 204 -25.17 -22.76 -16.50
CA ASN A 204 -24.65 -23.99 -15.94
C ASN A 204 -23.20 -23.87 -15.43
N ALA A 205 -22.90 -22.80 -14.71
CA ALA A 205 -21.62 -22.68 -14.01
C ALA A 205 -21.54 -23.67 -12.86
N SER A 206 -20.41 -24.32 -12.64
CA SER A 206 -20.27 -25.30 -11.55
C SER A 206 -19.97 -24.64 -10.20
N TRP A 207 -19.22 -23.55 -10.21
CA TRP A 207 -18.84 -22.75 -9.02
C TRP A 207 -18.90 -21.26 -9.30
N ILE A 208 -19.26 -20.50 -8.26
CA ILE A 208 -19.10 -19.04 -8.18
C ILE A 208 -18.33 -18.73 -6.89
N GLN A 209 -17.38 -17.82 -6.92
CA GLN A 209 -16.66 -17.33 -5.74
C GLN A 209 -17.09 -15.89 -5.43
N PHE A 210 -17.50 -15.66 -4.18
CA PHE A 210 -17.66 -14.32 -3.62
C PHE A 210 -16.53 -14.04 -2.64
N ASP A 211 -15.77 -12.97 -2.89
CA ASP A 211 -14.68 -12.50 -2.04
C ASP A 211 -15.20 -11.53 -0.98
N GLU A 212 -15.05 -11.89 0.29
CA GLU A 212 -15.50 -11.10 1.44
C GLU A 212 -14.35 -10.80 2.43
N PRO A 213 -13.29 -10.14 1.97
CA PRO A 213 -12.19 -9.79 2.87
C PRO A 213 -12.61 -8.82 3.99
N TYR A 214 -13.70 -8.06 3.85
CA TYR A 214 -14.17 -7.19 4.94
C TYR A 214 -14.60 -7.96 6.20
N LEU A 215 -14.93 -9.26 6.09
CA LEU A 215 -15.18 -10.12 7.24
C LEU A 215 -13.97 -10.34 8.15
N THR A 216 -12.76 -10.00 7.71
CA THR A 216 -11.55 -10.10 8.55
C THR A 216 -11.31 -8.87 9.43
N LEU A 217 -12.05 -7.77 9.21
CA LEU A 217 -12.01 -6.55 10.03
C LEU A 217 -12.86 -6.71 11.31
N ASP A 218 -12.68 -5.77 12.24
CA ASP A 218 -13.59 -5.65 13.38
C ASP A 218 -15.01 -5.40 12.90
N LYS A 219 -15.98 -5.97 13.60
CA LYS A 219 -17.40 -5.86 13.27
C LYS A 219 -18.11 -4.95 14.25
N GLU A 220 -19.09 -4.25 13.74
CA GLU A 220 -20.04 -3.45 14.51
C GLU A 220 -21.27 -4.29 14.86
N ASP A 221 -22.05 -3.80 15.83
CA ASP A 221 -23.33 -4.43 16.20
C ASP A 221 -24.26 -4.45 14.98
N GLY A 222 -24.81 -5.63 14.66
CA GLY A 222 -25.71 -5.85 13.51
C GLY A 222 -25.02 -6.22 12.19
N ASP A 223 -23.68 -6.25 12.16
CA ASP A 223 -22.94 -6.57 10.93
C ASP A 223 -23.15 -8.02 10.43
N LEU A 224 -23.27 -8.98 11.34
CA LEU A 224 -23.52 -10.36 10.97
C LEU A 224 -24.96 -10.58 10.47
N GLU A 225 -25.94 -9.92 11.07
CA GLU A 225 -27.33 -9.91 10.60
C GLU A 225 -27.47 -9.25 9.24
N LEU A 226 -26.71 -8.17 9.00
CA LEU A 226 -26.63 -7.52 7.70
C LEU A 226 -26.02 -8.48 6.66
N PHE A 227 -24.91 -9.13 6.99
CA PHE A 227 -24.27 -10.13 6.12
C PHE A 227 -25.23 -11.25 5.74
N GLU A 228 -25.95 -11.84 6.71
CA GLU A 228 -26.96 -12.85 6.45
C GLU A 228 -28.06 -12.34 5.51
N SER A 229 -28.57 -11.14 5.77
CA SER A 229 -29.65 -10.53 4.98
C SER A 229 -29.24 -10.29 3.52
N LEU A 230 -27.96 -9.97 3.28
CA LEU A 230 -27.42 -9.77 1.94
C LEU A 230 -27.27 -11.09 1.16
N TYR A 231 -26.95 -12.20 1.84
CA TYR A 231 -26.66 -13.47 1.17
C TYR A 231 -27.86 -14.41 1.03
N LYS A 232 -28.86 -14.38 1.93
CA LYS A 232 -30.03 -15.27 1.86
C LYS A 232 -30.69 -15.32 0.48
N PRO A 233 -31.04 -14.20 -0.18
CA PRO A 233 -31.66 -14.24 -1.51
C PRO A 233 -30.75 -14.85 -2.59
N ALA A 234 -29.45 -14.63 -2.53
CA ALA A 234 -28.50 -15.21 -3.47
C ALA A 234 -28.39 -16.73 -3.31
N LEU A 235 -28.35 -17.22 -2.07
CA LEU A 235 -28.34 -18.67 -1.75
C LEU A 235 -29.66 -19.34 -2.15
N GLU A 236 -30.80 -18.69 -1.96
CA GLU A 236 -32.12 -19.15 -2.38
C GLU A 236 -32.32 -19.20 -3.91
N ALA A 237 -31.67 -18.27 -4.62
CA ALA A 237 -31.70 -18.19 -6.09
C ALA A 237 -30.80 -19.23 -6.79
N ARG A 238 -29.97 -19.93 -6.03
CA ARG A 238 -29.01 -20.94 -6.52
C ARG A 238 -29.78 -22.18 -7.07
N SER A 239 -29.39 -22.62 -8.28
CA SER A 239 -29.79 -23.93 -8.79
C SER A 239 -28.99 -25.04 -8.12
N ASP A 240 -29.50 -26.29 -8.15
CA ASP A 240 -28.84 -27.47 -7.55
C ASP A 240 -27.43 -27.74 -8.15
N GLU A 241 -27.16 -27.24 -9.34
CA GLU A 241 -25.91 -27.48 -10.07
C GLU A 241 -24.80 -26.44 -9.74
N VAL A 242 -25.17 -25.23 -9.29
CA VAL A 242 -24.26 -24.16 -8.97
C VAL A 242 -23.85 -24.20 -7.52
N LYS A 243 -22.56 -24.18 -7.26
CA LYS A 243 -21.97 -24.09 -5.93
C LYS A 243 -21.44 -22.70 -5.66
N ILE A 244 -21.67 -22.21 -4.45
CA ILE A 244 -21.21 -20.88 -4.01
C ILE A 244 -20.09 -21.05 -2.98
N LEU A 245 -18.90 -20.54 -3.33
CA LEU A 245 -17.75 -20.37 -2.44
C LEU A 245 -17.75 -18.96 -1.85
N LEU A 246 -17.85 -18.84 -0.53
CA LEU A 246 -17.48 -17.64 0.20
C LEU A 246 -15.99 -17.70 0.50
N ASN A 247 -15.20 -16.76 0.01
CA ASN A 247 -13.75 -16.75 0.17
C ASN A 247 -13.32 -15.52 0.99
N THR A 248 -12.56 -15.75 2.05
CA THR A 248 -12.04 -14.72 2.96
C THR A 248 -10.52 -14.78 3.01
N TYR A 249 -9.86 -13.63 3.14
CA TYR A 249 -8.41 -13.55 3.10
C TYR A 249 -7.87 -12.31 3.82
N PHE A 250 -6.56 -12.28 4.07
CA PHE A 250 -5.76 -11.29 4.79
C PHE A 250 -5.89 -11.35 6.32
N GLY A 251 -6.55 -12.37 6.85
CA GLY A 251 -6.72 -12.56 8.29
C GLY A 251 -7.76 -13.60 8.64
N HIS A 252 -8.24 -13.57 9.87
CA HIS A 252 -9.20 -14.53 10.38
C HIS A 252 -10.65 -14.00 10.40
N ILE A 253 -11.59 -14.94 10.37
CA ILE A 253 -13.02 -14.69 10.51
C ILE A 253 -13.62 -15.40 11.73
N ALA A 254 -12.83 -15.64 12.78
CA ALA A 254 -13.24 -16.46 13.93
C ALA A 254 -14.54 -15.98 14.58
N ASP A 255 -14.80 -14.68 14.61
CA ASP A 255 -16.01 -14.04 15.13
C ASP A 255 -17.22 -14.08 14.18
N ALA A 256 -17.02 -14.41 12.89
CA ALA A 256 -18.06 -14.59 11.88
C ALA A 256 -18.19 -16.05 11.44
N TYR A 257 -17.25 -16.91 11.82
CA TYR A 257 -17.15 -18.28 11.27
C TYR A 257 -18.41 -19.10 11.51
N GLU A 258 -19.01 -19.05 12.70
CA GLU A 258 -20.24 -19.77 13.05
C GLU A 258 -21.40 -19.36 12.13
N THR A 259 -21.61 -18.05 11.93
CA THR A 259 -22.62 -17.50 11.03
C THR A 259 -22.40 -17.97 9.59
N VAL A 260 -21.16 -17.83 9.07
CA VAL A 260 -20.79 -18.26 7.73
C VAL A 260 -21.03 -19.76 7.52
N ASN A 261 -20.60 -20.61 8.47
CA ASN A 261 -20.75 -22.06 8.41
C ASN A 261 -22.21 -22.51 8.40
N ASN A 262 -23.08 -21.77 9.10
CA ASN A 262 -24.50 -22.11 9.23
C ASN A 262 -25.38 -21.54 8.10
N LEU A 263 -24.88 -20.59 7.31
CA LEU A 263 -25.69 -19.89 6.29
C LEU A 263 -25.96 -20.77 5.04
N GLY A 264 -25.16 -21.83 4.80
CA GLY A 264 -25.41 -22.83 3.76
C GLY A 264 -24.61 -22.60 2.47
N PHE A 265 -23.43 -22.03 2.54
CA PHE A 265 -22.46 -22.00 1.44
C PHE A 265 -21.95 -23.41 1.09
N ASP A 266 -21.69 -23.66 -0.19
CA ASP A 266 -21.11 -24.93 -0.66
C ASP A 266 -19.61 -25.00 -0.47
N GLY A 267 -18.97 -23.85 -0.30
CA GLY A 267 -17.55 -23.70 0.02
C GLY A 267 -17.30 -22.54 0.96
N ILE A 268 -16.33 -22.72 1.85
CA ILE A 268 -15.81 -21.67 2.74
C ILE A 268 -14.31 -21.65 2.57
N GLY A 269 -13.77 -20.51 2.12
CA GLY A 269 -12.34 -20.25 2.00
C GLY A 269 -11.82 -19.45 3.19
N VAL A 270 -10.77 -19.97 3.82
CA VAL A 270 -10.11 -19.34 4.97
C VAL A 270 -8.61 -19.18 4.74
N ASP A 271 -8.06 -18.06 5.22
CA ASP A 271 -6.64 -17.76 5.18
C ASP A 271 -5.92 -18.49 6.33
N LEU A 272 -5.07 -19.47 5.98
CA LEU A 272 -4.23 -20.20 6.92
C LEU A 272 -2.77 -19.74 6.90
N VAL A 273 -2.52 -18.55 6.37
CA VAL A 273 -1.22 -17.85 6.43
C VAL A 273 -1.32 -16.70 7.42
N GLU A 274 -2.18 -15.71 7.17
CA GLU A 274 -2.32 -14.51 8.00
C GLU A 274 -3.27 -14.71 9.20
N GLY A 275 -4.28 -15.59 9.06
CA GLY A 275 -5.28 -15.88 10.09
C GLY A 275 -5.26 -17.31 10.61
N LYS A 276 -4.08 -17.96 10.56
CA LYS A 276 -3.93 -19.41 10.79
C LYS A 276 -4.50 -19.88 12.13
N GLU A 277 -4.05 -19.30 13.22
CA GLU A 277 -4.36 -19.78 14.57
C GLU A 277 -5.83 -19.64 14.90
N GLU A 278 -6.40 -18.48 14.65
CA GLU A 278 -7.79 -18.15 14.94
C GLU A 278 -8.76 -18.89 14.02
N ASN A 279 -8.42 -19.06 12.73
CA ASN A 279 -9.25 -19.82 11.79
C ASN A 279 -9.24 -21.33 12.14
N LEU A 280 -8.09 -21.91 12.50
CA LEU A 280 -8.02 -23.29 12.95
C LEU A 280 -8.82 -23.51 14.25
N ALA A 281 -8.73 -22.60 15.20
CA ALA A 281 -9.50 -22.66 16.44
C ALA A 281 -11.02 -22.55 16.15
N ALA A 282 -11.44 -21.75 15.20
CA ALA A 282 -12.84 -21.66 14.78
C ALA A 282 -13.33 -22.95 14.10
N ILE A 283 -12.52 -23.53 13.20
CA ILE A 283 -12.82 -24.83 12.56
C ILE A 283 -12.92 -25.93 13.63
N GLU A 284 -12.02 -25.96 14.61
CA GLU A 284 -12.07 -26.94 15.70
C GLU A 284 -13.32 -26.80 16.57
N ARG A 285 -13.72 -25.56 16.86
CA ARG A 285 -14.87 -25.28 17.73
C ARG A 285 -16.21 -25.54 17.07
N TYR A 286 -16.37 -25.15 15.81
CA TYR A 286 -17.68 -25.16 15.13
C TYR A 286 -17.80 -26.24 14.05
N GLY A 287 -16.69 -26.89 13.68
CA GLY A 287 -16.65 -27.85 12.58
C GLY A 287 -16.85 -27.21 11.22
N VAL A 288 -17.10 -28.03 10.21
CA VAL A 288 -17.52 -27.67 8.85
C VAL A 288 -18.72 -28.53 8.48
N ASN A 289 -19.77 -27.93 7.94
CA ASN A 289 -20.96 -28.69 7.51
C ASN A 289 -20.59 -29.76 6.48
N GLU A 290 -21.17 -30.95 6.57
CA GLU A 290 -20.80 -32.13 5.75
C GLU A 290 -20.86 -31.88 4.24
N LYS A 291 -21.75 -31.00 3.78
CA LYS A 291 -21.90 -30.64 2.36
C LYS A 291 -20.98 -29.49 1.90
N THR A 292 -20.36 -28.80 2.83
CA THR A 292 -19.49 -27.63 2.56
C THR A 292 -18.06 -28.09 2.30
N THR A 293 -17.46 -27.66 1.21
CA THR A 293 -16.02 -27.85 0.95
C THR A 293 -15.23 -26.76 1.68
N LEU A 294 -14.26 -27.15 2.52
CA LEU A 294 -13.33 -26.19 3.14
C LEU A 294 -12.16 -25.92 2.19
N PHE A 295 -11.98 -24.67 1.80
CA PHE A 295 -10.84 -24.21 1.00
C PHE A 295 -9.74 -23.72 1.94
N ALA A 296 -8.72 -24.56 2.11
CA ALA A 296 -7.59 -24.29 2.97
C ALA A 296 -6.57 -23.42 2.22
N GLY A 297 -6.52 -22.14 2.53
CA GLY A 297 -5.58 -21.17 1.96
C GLY A 297 -4.19 -21.31 2.57
N VAL A 298 -3.43 -22.35 2.20
CA VAL A 298 -2.10 -22.67 2.74
C VAL A 298 -0.95 -22.16 1.88
N VAL A 299 -1.22 -21.72 0.64
CA VAL A 299 -0.18 -21.15 -0.24
C VAL A 299 -0.24 -19.63 -0.19
N ASN A 300 0.82 -19.00 0.29
CA ASN A 300 0.90 -17.56 0.47
C ASN A 300 0.83 -16.80 -0.88
N GLY A 301 -0.23 -15.99 -1.06
CA GLY A 301 -0.43 -15.14 -2.24
C GLY A 301 0.17 -13.72 -2.11
N ARG A 302 0.81 -13.38 -0.99
CA ARG A 302 1.33 -12.05 -0.67
C ARG A 302 2.84 -12.00 -0.50
N ASN A 303 3.54 -13.14 -0.53
CA ASN A 303 4.98 -13.22 -0.46
C ASN A 303 5.53 -14.13 -1.56
N ILE A 304 6.81 -13.97 -1.91
CA ILE A 304 7.46 -14.61 -3.05
C ILE A 304 8.21 -15.90 -2.69
N TRP A 305 8.24 -16.26 -1.39
CA TRP A 305 8.98 -17.41 -0.93
C TRP A 305 8.31 -18.72 -1.33
N ARG A 306 9.14 -19.73 -1.54
CA ARG A 306 8.71 -21.11 -1.74
C ARG A 306 7.93 -21.60 -0.51
N ASN A 307 6.78 -22.26 -0.73
CA ASN A 307 6.00 -22.85 0.34
C ASN A 307 6.75 -24.02 0.99
N ASP A 308 6.73 -24.09 2.33
CA ASP A 308 7.16 -25.27 3.08
C ASP A 308 6.05 -26.32 3.02
N TYR A 309 6.29 -27.36 2.22
CA TYR A 309 5.30 -28.42 2.03
C TYR A 309 5.02 -29.23 3.29
N ALA A 310 6.00 -29.39 4.17
CA ALA A 310 5.79 -30.11 5.42
C ALA A 310 4.84 -29.36 6.35
N VAL A 311 5.00 -28.05 6.46
CA VAL A 311 4.10 -27.18 7.23
C VAL A 311 2.69 -27.17 6.64
N SER A 312 2.55 -26.97 5.32
CA SER A 312 1.26 -26.93 4.66
C SER A 312 0.53 -28.28 4.70
N LEU A 313 1.23 -29.40 4.54
CA LEU A 313 0.67 -30.74 4.68
C LEU A 313 0.20 -30.99 6.11
N GLY A 314 0.99 -30.60 7.13
CA GLY A 314 0.57 -30.71 8.51
C GLY A 314 -0.72 -29.97 8.82
N LEU A 315 -0.92 -28.78 8.22
CA LEU A 315 -2.18 -28.02 8.34
C LEU A 315 -3.35 -28.73 7.66
N VAL A 316 -3.16 -29.21 6.43
CA VAL A 316 -4.19 -29.92 5.67
C VAL A 316 -4.59 -31.23 6.37
N ASP A 317 -3.62 -31.99 6.88
CA ASP A 317 -3.88 -33.23 7.61
C ASP A 317 -4.62 -32.96 8.93
N ALA A 318 -4.18 -31.96 9.73
CA ALA A 318 -4.86 -31.57 10.96
C ALA A 318 -6.33 -31.17 10.74
N ILE A 319 -6.61 -30.48 9.63
CA ILE A 319 -8.00 -30.16 9.25
C ILE A 319 -8.76 -31.44 8.87
N ARG A 320 -8.19 -32.32 8.03
CA ARG A 320 -8.85 -33.53 7.55
C ARG A 320 -9.14 -34.53 8.68
N GLU A 321 -8.38 -34.51 9.76
CA GLU A 321 -8.66 -35.29 10.97
C GLU A 321 -9.89 -34.78 11.73
N LYS A 322 -10.20 -33.50 11.64
CA LYS A 322 -11.27 -32.84 12.41
C LYS A 322 -12.58 -32.70 11.64
N VAL A 323 -12.53 -32.71 10.29
CA VAL A 323 -13.69 -32.47 9.45
C VAL A 323 -13.99 -33.71 8.58
N THR A 324 -15.28 -34.02 8.42
CA THR A 324 -15.76 -35.08 7.50
C THR A 324 -16.02 -34.56 6.09
N SER A 325 -16.04 -33.23 5.94
CA SER A 325 -16.29 -32.54 4.69
C SER A 325 -15.06 -32.60 3.76
N ARG A 326 -15.28 -32.25 2.48
CA ARG A 326 -14.19 -32.17 1.50
C ARG A 326 -13.28 -31.01 1.81
N VAL A 327 -11.98 -31.20 1.63
CA VAL A 327 -10.97 -30.15 1.74
C VAL A 327 -10.38 -29.85 0.36
N ALA A 328 -10.20 -28.57 0.05
CA ALA A 328 -9.49 -28.09 -1.12
C ALA A 328 -8.21 -27.37 -0.68
N VAL A 329 -7.09 -27.57 -1.40
CA VAL A 329 -5.87 -26.79 -1.25
C VAL A 329 -5.99 -25.54 -2.12
N SER A 330 -5.79 -24.38 -1.51
CA SER A 330 -5.94 -23.10 -2.19
C SER A 330 -4.82 -22.12 -1.84
N THR A 331 -4.73 -21.05 -2.63
CA THR A 331 -3.98 -19.84 -2.22
C THR A 331 -4.72 -19.14 -1.06
N ALA A 332 -3.94 -18.57 -0.13
CA ALA A 332 -4.47 -17.80 1.00
C ALA A 332 -5.23 -16.53 0.57
N CYS A 333 -4.80 -15.93 -0.55
CA CYS A 333 -5.47 -14.83 -1.23
C CYS A 333 -5.15 -14.86 -2.72
N SER A 334 -5.62 -13.87 -3.50
CA SER A 334 -5.29 -13.76 -4.93
C SER A 334 -3.78 -13.64 -5.16
N LEU A 335 -3.26 -14.35 -6.16
CA LEU A 335 -1.87 -14.21 -6.64
C LEU A 335 -1.60 -12.88 -7.37
N LEU A 336 -2.60 -11.99 -7.46
CA LEU A 336 -2.44 -10.63 -7.95
C LEU A 336 -1.32 -9.86 -7.23
N HIS A 337 -1.05 -10.22 -5.97
CA HIS A 337 -0.12 -9.53 -5.09
C HIS A 337 1.33 -10.03 -5.19
N VAL A 338 1.61 -11.02 -6.04
CA VAL A 338 2.97 -11.52 -6.31
C VAL A 338 3.32 -11.37 -7.79
N PRO A 339 4.62 -11.37 -8.17
CA PRO A 339 5.02 -11.31 -9.58
C PRO A 339 4.52 -12.52 -10.39
N PHE A 340 4.52 -12.41 -11.71
CA PHE A 340 3.96 -13.42 -12.59
C PHE A 340 4.74 -14.75 -12.58
N SER A 341 6.07 -14.71 -12.81
CA SER A 341 6.94 -15.90 -12.87
C SER A 341 8.39 -15.54 -12.62
N THR A 342 9.17 -16.50 -12.10
CA THR A 342 10.63 -16.41 -11.95
C THR A 342 11.40 -16.52 -13.28
N VAL A 343 10.73 -16.85 -14.38
CA VAL A 343 11.33 -16.95 -15.71
C VAL A 343 11.91 -15.60 -16.15
N GLY A 344 13.20 -15.61 -16.52
CA GLY A 344 13.95 -14.41 -16.93
C GLY A 344 14.64 -13.66 -15.78
N GLU A 345 14.64 -14.22 -14.56
CA GLU A 345 15.37 -13.72 -13.39
C GLU A 345 16.74 -14.43 -13.21
N ASP A 346 17.31 -15.02 -14.28
CA ASP A 346 18.54 -15.82 -14.25
C ASP A 346 19.75 -15.13 -13.64
N ALA A 347 19.77 -13.79 -13.63
CA ALA A 347 20.81 -12.99 -13.01
C ALA A 347 20.92 -13.19 -11.48
N LEU A 348 19.86 -13.68 -10.82
CA LEU A 348 19.89 -14.02 -9.40
C LEU A 348 20.63 -15.31 -9.09
N GLY A 349 20.82 -16.18 -10.08
CA GLY A 349 21.43 -17.50 -9.92
C GLY A 349 20.44 -18.58 -9.44
N ALA A 350 20.66 -19.82 -9.84
CA ALA A 350 19.78 -20.95 -9.51
C ALA A 350 19.65 -21.20 -7.99
N GLU A 351 20.74 -20.97 -7.24
CA GLU A 351 20.78 -21.12 -5.77
C GLU A 351 19.80 -20.18 -5.06
N VAL A 352 19.57 -18.99 -5.61
CA VAL A 352 18.63 -18.02 -5.05
C VAL A 352 17.22 -18.31 -5.56
N LEU A 353 17.06 -18.53 -6.88
CA LEU A 353 15.77 -18.72 -7.52
C LEU A 353 14.99 -19.94 -7.01
N GLN A 354 15.68 -21.02 -6.58
CA GLN A 354 15.02 -22.21 -6.02
C GLN A 354 14.17 -21.90 -4.75
N HIS A 355 14.48 -20.81 -4.05
CA HIS A 355 13.74 -20.37 -2.86
C HIS A 355 12.54 -19.47 -3.17
N PHE A 356 12.34 -19.08 -4.44
CA PHE A 356 11.24 -18.22 -4.86
C PHE A 356 10.15 -19.01 -5.58
N ALA A 357 8.91 -18.61 -5.31
CA ALA A 357 7.74 -19.04 -6.03
C ALA A 357 6.85 -17.81 -6.30
N PHE A 358 6.81 -17.39 -7.56
CA PHE A 358 5.89 -16.37 -8.03
C PHE A 358 4.57 -17.02 -8.46
N ALA A 359 3.63 -16.29 -9.06
CA ALA A 359 2.30 -16.81 -9.33
C ALA A 359 2.30 -18.13 -10.12
N ALA A 360 3.11 -18.25 -11.18
CA ALA A 360 3.18 -19.47 -11.98
C ALA A 360 3.76 -20.65 -11.20
N GLU A 361 4.81 -20.42 -10.41
CA GLU A 361 5.43 -21.46 -9.58
C GLU A 361 4.54 -21.90 -8.42
N LYS A 362 3.69 -21.02 -7.89
CA LYS A 362 2.71 -21.34 -6.82
C LYS A 362 1.58 -22.26 -7.31
N LEU A 363 1.28 -22.28 -8.61
CA LEU A 363 0.35 -23.27 -9.19
C LEU A 363 0.89 -24.69 -9.00
N GLN A 364 2.19 -24.90 -9.21
CA GLN A 364 2.82 -26.20 -8.97
C GLN A 364 2.82 -26.57 -7.48
N GLU A 365 3.02 -25.59 -6.58
CA GLU A 365 2.98 -25.81 -5.13
C GLU A 365 1.60 -26.34 -4.68
N ILE A 366 0.51 -25.72 -5.15
CA ILE A 366 -0.86 -26.16 -4.87
C ILE A 366 -1.05 -27.61 -5.30
N GLN A 367 -0.61 -27.96 -6.51
CA GLN A 367 -0.76 -29.28 -7.09
C GLN A 367 0.08 -30.33 -6.33
N ASP A 368 1.32 -29.99 -5.97
CA ASP A 368 2.21 -30.86 -5.21
C ASP A 368 1.66 -31.15 -3.81
N ILE A 369 1.19 -30.12 -3.09
CA ILE A 369 0.58 -30.25 -1.76
C ILE A 369 -0.69 -31.11 -1.84
N ALA A 370 -1.56 -30.90 -2.83
CA ALA A 370 -2.79 -31.68 -3.00
C ALA A 370 -2.48 -33.16 -3.25
N LYS A 371 -1.54 -33.49 -4.14
CA LYS A 371 -1.09 -34.87 -4.42
C LYS A 371 -0.48 -35.53 -3.19
N LEU A 372 0.39 -34.79 -2.46
CA LEU A 372 0.99 -35.31 -1.24
C LEU A 372 -0.07 -35.53 -0.13
N ALA A 373 -1.08 -34.65 -0.04
CA ALA A 373 -2.18 -34.82 0.93
C ALA A 373 -3.04 -36.07 0.66
N GLU A 374 -3.08 -36.56 -0.59
CA GLU A 374 -3.76 -37.81 -0.96
C GLU A 374 -2.88 -39.06 -0.76
N SER A 375 -1.57 -38.88 -0.73
CA SER A 375 -0.58 -39.97 -0.60
C SER A 375 -0.58 -40.56 0.81
N SER A 376 -0.27 -41.86 0.91
CA SER A 376 -0.01 -42.51 2.18
C SER A 376 1.28 -42.00 2.85
N GLU A 377 1.45 -42.23 4.16
CA GLU A 377 2.68 -41.84 4.88
C GLU A 377 3.94 -42.44 4.24
N GLU A 378 3.85 -43.70 3.75
CA GLU A 378 4.97 -44.38 3.10
C GLU A 378 5.33 -43.71 1.75
N GLU A 379 4.34 -43.39 0.95
CA GLU A 379 4.53 -42.66 -0.32
C GLU A 379 5.12 -41.27 -0.08
N ARG A 380 4.65 -40.55 0.94
CA ARG A 380 5.20 -39.25 1.32
C ARG A 380 6.68 -39.34 1.76
N LYS A 381 7.02 -40.33 2.60
CA LYS A 381 8.40 -40.58 3.04
C LYS A 381 9.36 -40.84 1.86
N ASN A 382 8.85 -41.45 0.78
CA ASN A 382 9.61 -41.78 -0.41
C ASN A 382 9.50 -40.73 -1.53
N SER A 383 8.76 -39.63 -1.28
CA SER A 383 8.52 -38.59 -2.29
C SER A 383 9.77 -37.74 -2.55
N ALA A 384 10.29 -37.81 -3.77
CA ALA A 384 11.38 -36.94 -4.22
C ALA A 384 10.99 -35.47 -4.24
N VAL A 385 9.70 -35.16 -4.47
CA VAL A 385 9.16 -33.78 -4.46
C VAL A 385 9.22 -33.20 -3.04
N LEU A 386 8.74 -33.96 -2.05
CA LEU A 386 8.77 -33.54 -0.65
C LEU A 386 10.22 -33.41 -0.14
N ALA A 387 11.08 -34.38 -0.42
CA ALA A 387 12.49 -34.35 -0.02
C ALA A 387 13.24 -33.14 -0.63
N LYS A 388 13.01 -32.85 -1.91
CA LYS A 388 13.58 -31.67 -2.58
C LYS A 388 13.10 -30.36 -1.94
N ASN A 389 11.81 -30.26 -1.58
CA ASN A 389 11.26 -29.09 -0.93
C ASN A 389 11.84 -28.92 0.47
N GLN A 390 11.85 -29.97 1.29
CA GLN A 390 12.41 -29.93 2.65
C GLN A 390 13.88 -29.53 2.70
N ALA A 391 14.67 -29.89 1.70
CA ALA A 391 16.07 -29.48 1.59
C ALA A 391 16.26 -27.96 1.47
N LEU A 392 15.22 -27.21 1.10
CA LEU A 392 15.26 -25.73 1.05
C LEU A 392 15.06 -25.09 2.43
N PHE A 393 14.59 -25.85 3.42
CA PHE A 393 14.24 -25.38 4.76
C PHE A 393 15.18 -25.96 5.86
N ASP A 394 16.36 -26.42 5.48
CA ASP A 394 17.38 -26.95 6.40
C ASP A 394 18.14 -25.88 7.21
N GLY A 395 17.80 -24.61 7.03
CA GLY A 395 18.43 -23.45 7.67
C GLY A 395 19.73 -22.97 6.97
N SER A 396 20.16 -23.63 5.90
CA SER A 396 21.41 -23.27 5.21
C SER A 396 21.29 -22.04 4.29
N ARG A 397 20.08 -21.62 3.94
CA ARG A 397 19.79 -20.50 3.02
C ARG A 397 20.41 -19.18 3.45
N VAL A 398 20.31 -18.88 4.75
CA VAL A 398 20.76 -17.61 5.31
C VAL A 398 21.75 -17.88 6.43
N GLN A 399 22.96 -17.35 6.25
CA GLN A 399 23.95 -17.34 7.31
C GLN A 399 23.75 -16.07 8.15
N THR A 400 23.65 -16.24 9.47
CA THR A 400 23.58 -15.13 10.41
C THR A 400 24.86 -14.31 10.36
N ASP A 401 24.74 -13.00 10.16
CA ASP A 401 25.88 -12.08 10.29
C ASP A 401 26.16 -11.82 11.77
N ALA A 402 27.32 -12.26 12.24
CA ALA A 402 27.71 -12.15 13.63
C ALA A 402 27.75 -10.69 14.13
N ASN A 403 28.08 -9.73 13.27
CA ASN A 403 28.09 -8.31 13.64
C ASN A 403 26.66 -7.78 13.83
N VAL A 404 25.73 -8.14 12.93
CA VAL A 404 24.33 -7.78 13.05
C VAL A 404 23.72 -8.39 14.31
N ALA A 405 23.93 -9.69 14.52
CA ALA A 405 23.45 -10.41 15.70
C ALA A 405 23.98 -9.79 17.00
N ASN A 406 25.29 -9.46 17.06
CA ASN A 406 25.89 -8.81 18.22
C ASN A 406 25.31 -7.40 18.45
N ARG A 407 25.05 -6.63 17.41
CA ARG A 407 24.44 -5.30 17.56
C ARG A 407 23.04 -5.41 18.15
N LEU A 408 22.21 -6.32 17.64
CA LEU A 408 20.85 -6.55 18.15
C LEU A 408 20.88 -7.01 19.62
N ALA A 409 21.72 -7.99 19.95
CA ALA A 409 21.84 -8.53 21.31
C ALA A 409 22.33 -7.50 22.35
N ASN A 410 23.00 -6.43 21.92
CA ASN A 410 23.51 -5.39 22.81
C ASN A 410 22.60 -4.16 22.90
N LEU A 411 21.43 -4.17 22.24
CA LEU A 411 20.44 -3.09 22.37
C LEU A 411 19.92 -3.01 23.80
N LYS A 412 19.81 -1.77 24.29
CA LYS A 412 19.31 -1.44 25.64
C LYS A 412 18.10 -0.54 25.52
N GLU A 413 17.25 -0.47 26.52
CA GLU A 413 16.12 0.46 26.56
C GLU A 413 16.52 1.91 26.29
N SER A 414 17.70 2.33 26.76
CA SER A 414 18.24 3.67 26.48
C SER A 414 18.54 3.93 25.00
N ASP A 415 18.70 2.91 24.17
CA ASP A 415 18.94 3.08 22.73
C ASP A 415 17.67 3.50 21.97
N PHE A 416 16.52 3.41 22.60
CA PHE A 416 15.22 3.82 22.08
C PHE A 416 14.71 5.15 22.67
N VAL A 417 15.50 5.80 23.50
CA VAL A 417 15.13 7.03 24.19
C VAL A 417 16.06 8.16 23.76
N ARG A 418 15.46 9.27 23.36
CA ARG A 418 16.20 10.47 22.99
C ARG A 418 16.21 11.49 24.13
N GLU A 419 17.40 11.90 24.52
CA GLU A 419 17.60 12.90 25.58
C GLU A 419 18.15 14.23 25.01
N PRO A 420 17.82 15.36 25.62
CA PRO A 420 16.82 15.57 26.68
C PRO A 420 15.38 15.46 26.15
N ALA A 421 14.39 15.62 27.03
CA ALA A 421 12.98 15.59 26.66
C ALA A 421 12.64 16.62 25.54
N ARG A 422 11.62 16.33 24.74
CA ARG A 422 11.25 17.07 23.51
C ARG A 422 11.17 18.60 23.72
N ALA A 423 10.53 19.07 24.79
CA ALA A 423 10.41 20.50 25.05
C ALA A 423 11.78 21.22 25.16
N GLU A 424 12.75 20.58 25.78
CA GLU A 424 14.10 21.13 25.88
C GLU A 424 14.85 21.02 24.55
N ARG A 425 14.65 19.95 23.76
CA ARG A 425 15.20 19.84 22.41
C ARG A 425 14.67 20.94 21.50
N GLN A 426 13.35 21.19 21.51
CA GLN A 426 12.72 22.27 20.71
C GLN A 426 13.33 23.64 21.05
N ARG A 427 13.58 23.93 22.33
CA ARG A 427 14.25 25.17 22.74
C ARG A 427 15.67 25.27 22.18
N LEU A 428 16.47 24.21 22.30
CA LEU A 428 17.85 24.16 21.82
C LEU A 428 17.94 24.22 20.28
N GLN A 429 17.02 23.56 19.59
CA GLN A 429 16.93 23.55 18.13
C GLN A 429 16.52 24.91 17.58
N LYS A 430 15.55 25.60 18.22
CA LYS A 430 15.16 26.96 17.84
C LYS A 430 16.31 27.93 17.95
N GLU A 431 17.13 27.81 19.00
CA GLU A 431 18.32 28.63 19.20
C GLU A 431 19.43 28.30 18.17
N ALA A 432 19.67 27.01 17.94
CA ALA A 432 20.74 26.53 17.05
C ALA A 432 20.45 26.76 15.56
N LEU A 433 19.21 26.62 15.13
CA LEU A 433 18.81 26.73 13.73
C LEU A 433 18.47 28.19 13.34
N GLY A 434 18.00 29.02 14.29
CA GLY A 434 17.63 30.39 14.03
C GLY A 434 16.51 30.61 13.03
N LEU A 435 15.62 29.61 12.86
CA LEU A 435 14.52 29.67 11.91
C LEU A 435 13.43 30.64 12.39
N PRO A 436 12.72 31.30 11.48
CA PRO A 436 11.57 32.14 11.80
C PRO A 436 10.37 31.27 12.27
N ASP A 437 9.34 31.87 12.85
CA ASP A 437 8.05 31.22 13.01
C ASP A 437 7.47 30.90 11.61
N LEU A 438 6.65 29.84 11.47
CA LEU A 438 6.15 29.32 10.20
C LEU A 438 7.27 28.99 9.18
N PRO A 439 8.33 28.25 9.54
CA PRO A 439 9.43 28.00 8.62
C PRO A 439 8.95 27.26 7.36
N THR A 440 9.50 27.64 6.20
CA THR A 440 9.15 27.07 4.90
C THR A 440 10.15 26.02 4.46
N THR A 441 9.66 24.89 3.94
CA THR A 441 10.49 23.79 3.41
C THR A 441 9.71 23.01 2.34
N THR A 442 10.37 22.04 1.69
CA THR A 442 9.71 21.00 0.89
C THR A 442 9.87 19.63 1.54
N ILE A 443 9.18 18.62 1.01
CA ILE A 443 9.25 17.26 1.58
C ILE A 443 10.56 16.58 1.23
N GLY A 444 11.15 16.83 0.03
CA GLY A 444 12.45 16.25 -0.34
C GLY A 444 12.69 16.18 -1.84
N SER A 445 11.92 15.42 -2.56
CA SER A 445 12.12 15.21 -4.00
C SER A 445 11.65 16.38 -4.85
N PHE A 446 12.44 16.73 -5.88
CA PHE A 446 12.11 17.66 -6.95
C PHE A 446 11.83 16.92 -8.27
N PRO A 447 11.32 17.62 -9.33
CA PRO A 447 10.93 17.00 -10.58
C PRO A 447 12.03 16.14 -11.20
N GLN A 448 11.69 14.88 -11.48
CA GLN A 448 12.55 13.94 -12.20
C GLN A 448 12.38 14.15 -13.71
N THR A 449 13.06 15.13 -14.24
CA THR A 449 13.02 15.53 -15.65
C THR A 449 13.52 14.43 -16.61
N LYS A 450 13.28 14.60 -17.91
CA LYS A 450 13.65 13.56 -18.90
C LYS A 450 15.17 13.36 -18.98
N ASP A 451 15.96 14.41 -18.84
CA ASP A 451 17.43 14.38 -18.83
C ASP A 451 17.97 13.59 -17.63
N ILE A 452 17.45 13.83 -16.42
CA ILE A 452 17.83 13.08 -15.21
C ILE A 452 17.56 11.58 -15.41
N ARG A 453 16.38 11.23 -15.92
CA ARG A 453 16.02 9.84 -16.19
C ARG A 453 16.91 9.20 -17.28
N ASN A 454 17.22 9.95 -18.32
CA ASN A 454 18.07 9.48 -19.41
C ASN A 454 19.52 9.28 -18.94
N THR A 455 20.07 10.22 -18.15
CA THR A 455 21.43 10.12 -17.60
C THR A 455 21.57 8.90 -16.67
N ARG A 456 20.56 8.66 -15.80
CA ARG A 456 20.50 7.44 -14.96
C ARG A 456 20.44 6.16 -15.82
N ALA A 457 19.67 6.18 -16.90
CA ALA A 457 19.58 5.05 -17.83
C ALA A 457 20.89 4.81 -18.59
N ALA A 458 21.58 5.87 -19.01
CA ALA A 458 22.86 5.82 -19.70
C ALA A 458 23.96 5.21 -18.79
N LEU A 459 24.02 5.63 -17.50
CA LEU A 459 24.94 5.01 -16.53
C LEU A 459 24.67 3.49 -16.41
N ARG A 460 23.39 3.10 -16.24
CA ARG A 460 23.02 1.67 -16.09
C ARG A 460 23.37 0.84 -17.31
N LYS A 461 23.38 1.44 -18.51
CA LYS A 461 23.79 0.78 -19.76
C LYS A 461 25.29 0.83 -20.01
N GLY A 462 26.08 1.54 -19.18
CA GLY A 462 27.50 1.76 -19.39
C GLY A 462 27.82 2.75 -20.54
N GLU A 463 26.87 3.58 -20.95
CA GLU A 463 27.02 4.58 -22.00
C GLU A 463 27.79 5.83 -21.49
N ILE A 464 27.79 6.06 -20.19
CA ILE A 464 28.55 7.11 -19.47
C ILE A 464 29.27 6.51 -18.27
N THR A 465 30.34 7.20 -17.82
CA THR A 465 31.08 6.81 -16.62
C THR A 465 30.37 7.24 -15.35
N ARG A 466 30.76 6.69 -14.21
CA ARG A 466 30.25 7.09 -12.90
C ARG A 466 30.57 8.56 -12.59
N GLU A 467 31.78 9.01 -12.90
CA GLU A 467 32.23 10.37 -12.70
C GLU A 467 31.38 11.39 -13.47
N SER A 468 31.07 11.09 -14.75
CA SER A 468 30.20 11.95 -15.56
C SER A 468 28.76 12.00 -15.02
N TYR A 469 28.29 10.90 -14.47
CA TYR A 469 26.98 10.87 -13.80
C TYR A 469 26.97 11.69 -12.53
N ASP A 470 28.00 11.55 -11.67
CA ASP A 470 28.10 12.27 -10.41
C ASP A 470 28.26 13.79 -10.63
N GLU A 471 29.00 14.19 -11.66
CA GLU A 471 29.13 15.60 -12.06
C GLU A 471 27.78 16.18 -12.49
N PHE A 472 27.04 15.47 -13.33
CA PHE A 472 25.69 15.86 -13.74
C PHE A 472 24.74 15.99 -12.54
N MET A 473 24.77 15.05 -11.59
CA MET A 473 23.92 15.13 -10.39
C MET A 473 24.29 16.30 -9.50
N ARG A 474 25.59 16.57 -9.30
CA ARG A 474 26.04 17.75 -8.55
C ARG A 474 25.57 19.04 -9.19
N GLU A 475 25.64 19.16 -10.52
CA GLU A 475 25.12 20.32 -11.23
C GLU A 475 23.63 20.51 -10.98
N ARG A 476 22.81 19.46 -11.05
CA ARG A 476 21.37 19.52 -10.76
C ARG A 476 21.08 19.91 -9.32
N ILE A 477 21.83 19.37 -8.36
CA ILE A 477 21.71 19.73 -6.94
C ILE A 477 22.04 21.21 -6.74
N ALA A 478 23.14 21.70 -7.30
CA ALA A 478 23.54 23.08 -7.17
C ALA A 478 22.48 24.04 -7.74
N GLN A 479 21.96 23.76 -8.94
CA GLN A 479 20.87 24.54 -9.55
C GLN A 479 19.60 24.55 -8.70
N CYS A 480 19.23 23.39 -8.12
CA CYS A 480 18.07 23.28 -7.25
C CYS A 480 18.25 24.09 -5.95
N ILE A 481 19.41 24.04 -5.33
CA ILE A 481 19.72 24.82 -4.12
C ILE A 481 19.68 26.34 -4.43
N GLU A 482 20.32 26.77 -5.50
CA GLU A 482 20.30 28.19 -5.93
C GLU A 482 18.85 28.69 -6.14
N HIS A 483 18.03 27.91 -6.80
CA HIS A 483 16.64 28.28 -7.05
C HIS A 483 15.81 28.35 -5.76
N GLN A 484 15.98 27.37 -4.83
CA GLN A 484 15.36 27.42 -3.52
C GLN A 484 15.76 28.64 -2.69
N GLU A 485 17.04 29.06 -2.75
CA GLU A 485 17.51 30.29 -2.12
C GLU A 485 16.85 31.52 -2.76
N GLN A 486 16.79 31.60 -4.10
CA GLN A 486 16.20 32.73 -4.84
C GLN A 486 14.75 32.99 -4.46
N ILE A 487 13.93 31.92 -4.32
CA ILE A 487 12.54 32.06 -3.87
C ILE A 487 12.41 32.29 -2.37
N GLY A 488 13.47 31.98 -1.60
CA GLY A 488 13.59 32.26 -0.16
C GLY A 488 12.94 31.24 0.74
N LEU A 489 13.08 29.93 0.45
CA LEU A 489 12.80 28.85 1.39
C LEU A 489 13.74 28.93 2.60
N ASP A 490 13.26 28.60 3.79
CA ASP A 490 14.05 28.69 5.04
C ASP A 490 14.92 27.44 5.24
N VAL A 491 14.40 26.25 4.91
CA VAL A 491 15.13 24.96 4.97
C VAL A 491 15.09 24.31 3.59
N LEU A 492 16.28 24.05 3.03
CA LEU A 492 16.45 23.57 1.68
C LEU A 492 16.63 22.05 1.64
N VAL A 493 16.45 21.45 0.46
CA VAL A 493 16.69 20.03 0.20
C VAL A 493 17.54 19.85 -1.06
N HIS A 494 18.30 18.75 -1.16
CA HIS A 494 19.12 18.47 -2.35
C HIS A 494 18.32 18.05 -3.60
N GLY A 495 17.03 17.68 -3.45
CA GLY A 495 16.11 17.38 -4.55
C GLY A 495 16.03 15.91 -4.95
N GLU A 496 16.83 15.02 -4.38
CA GLU A 496 16.81 13.55 -4.56
C GLU A 496 16.99 13.10 -6.03
N PHE A 497 17.77 13.80 -6.81
CA PHE A 497 17.93 13.54 -8.23
C PHE A 497 18.60 12.19 -8.54
N GLU A 498 19.43 11.70 -7.63
CA GLU A 498 20.10 10.41 -7.72
C GLU A 498 19.19 9.21 -7.52
N ARG A 499 18.01 9.40 -6.92
CA ARG A 499 17.10 8.32 -6.51
C ARG A 499 16.07 8.00 -7.58
N ASN A 500 15.99 6.73 -7.94
CA ASN A 500 14.90 6.21 -8.80
C ASN A 500 13.62 5.93 -7.98
N ASP A 501 13.76 5.37 -6.79
CA ASP A 501 12.70 4.99 -5.87
C ASP A 501 13.21 5.12 -4.43
N MET A 502 12.33 5.42 -3.47
CA MET A 502 12.74 5.67 -2.10
C MET A 502 13.10 4.39 -1.32
N VAL A 503 12.74 3.21 -1.79
CA VAL A 503 13.07 1.92 -1.16
C VAL A 503 14.14 1.17 -1.96
N GLU A 504 13.99 1.07 -3.29
CA GLU A 504 14.98 0.42 -4.15
C GLU A 504 16.36 1.07 -4.01
N TYR A 505 16.43 2.41 -3.93
CA TYR A 505 17.69 3.15 -3.74
C TYR A 505 18.41 2.75 -2.45
N PHE A 506 17.72 2.76 -1.31
CA PHE A 506 18.32 2.35 -0.03
C PHE A 506 18.71 0.88 -0.03
N GLY A 507 17.84 0.00 -0.52
CA GLY A 507 18.16 -1.42 -0.63
C GLY A 507 19.41 -1.71 -1.46
N GLN A 508 19.67 -0.93 -2.55
CA GLN A 508 20.89 -1.07 -3.38
C GLN A 508 22.18 -0.71 -2.64
N HIS A 509 22.11 0.09 -1.57
CA HIS A 509 23.25 0.51 -0.77
C HIS A 509 23.35 -0.24 0.57
N LEU A 510 22.39 -1.13 0.84
CA LEU A 510 22.39 -1.99 2.03
C LEU A 510 22.76 -3.42 1.64
N ARG A 511 23.62 -4.05 2.42
CA ARG A 511 23.86 -5.49 2.33
C ARG A 511 22.59 -6.23 2.74
N GLY A 512 22.36 -7.39 2.18
CA GLY A 512 21.23 -8.25 2.52
C GLY A 512 20.06 -8.19 1.56
N PHE A 513 20.08 -7.29 0.57
CA PHE A 513 19.03 -7.15 -0.45
C PHE A 513 19.37 -7.87 -1.76
N LYS A 514 18.32 -8.33 -2.45
CA LYS A 514 18.35 -8.81 -3.84
C LYS A 514 17.35 -8.04 -4.70
N PHE A 515 17.62 -7.96 -6.00
CA PHE A 515 16.82 -7.21 -6.97
C PHE A 515 16.51 -8.07 -8.19
N THR A 516 15.24 -8.07 -8.56
CA THR A 516 14.75 -8.77 -9.76
C THR A 516 14.80 -7.86 -10.97
N LYS A 517 14.71 -8.46 -12.16
CA LYS A 517 14.60 -7.75 -13.43
C LYS A 517 13.16 -7.45 -13.80
N ASN A 518 12.27 -8.42 -13.69
CA ASN A 518 10.90 -8.39 -14.20
C ASN A 518 9.81 -8.71 -13.15
N ALA A 519 10.15 -8.84 -11.88
CA ALA A 519 9.18 -9.18 -10.82
C ALA A 519 8.24 -8.01 -10.49
N TRP A 520 7.49 -7.56 -11.49
CA TRP A 520 6.54 -6.46 -11.38
C TRP A 520 5.23 -6.93 -10.75
N VAL A 521 4.73 -6.14 -9.80
CA VAL A 521 3.42 -6.31 -9.17
C VAL A 521 2.57 -5.08 -9.45
N GLN A 522 1.28 -5.28 -9.70
CA GLN A 522 0.35 -4.18 -9.93
C GLN A 522 0.08 -3.44 -8.63
N SER A 523 0.20 -2.11 -8.67
CA SER A 523 -0.16 -1.21 -7.56
C SER A 523 -1.57 -0.65 -7.75
N TYR A 524 -1.87 -0.11 -8.92
CA TYR A 524 -3.23 0.27 -9.36
C TYR A 524 -3.23 0.51 -10.86
N GLY A 525 -4.34 0.21 -11.53
CA GLY A 525 -4.48 0.44 -12.97
C GLY A 525 -3.26 -0.07 -13.74
N THR A 526 -2.55 0.82 -14.43
CA THR A 526 -1.32 0.49 -15.17
C THR A 526 -0.03 0.68 -14.35
N ARG A 527 -0.11 1.23 -13.13
CA ARG A 527 1.06 1.39 -12.27
C ARG A 527 1.50 0.07 -11.68
N CYS A 528 2.78 -0.24 -11.88
CA CYS A 528 3.43 -1.41 -11.30
C CYS A 528 4.62 -0.98 -10.46
N VAL A 529 4.91 -1.75 -9.42
CA VAL A 529 6.09 -1.64 -8.55
C VAL A 529 6.92 -2.91 -8.63
N LYS A 530 8.17 -2.83 -8.27
CA LYS A 530 9.10 -3.96 -8.25
C LYS A 530 9.85 -3.94 -6.92
N PRO A 531 9.23 -4.49 -5.86
CA PRO A 531 9.80 -4.46 -4.53
C PRO A 531 11.15 -5.16 -4.47
N PRO A 532 12.15 -4.62 -3.76
CA PRO A 532 13.37 -5.34 -3.43
C PRO A 532 13.09 -6.53 -2.50
N ILE A 533 14.04 -7.45 -2.41
CA ILE A 533 13.91 -8.68 -1.60
C ILE A 533 14.89 -8.60 -0.44
N VAL A 534 14.40 -8.70 0.78
CA VAL A 534 15.24 -8.89 1.96
C VAL A 534 15.66 -10.37 1.98
N TRP A 535 16.92 -10.62 1.56
CA TRP A 535 17.44 -11.97 1.39
C TRP A 535 18.15 -12.53 2.63
N SER A 536 18.94 -11.68 3.30
CA SER A 536 19.76 -12.04 4.45
C SER A 536 19.75 -10.91 5.49
N ASP A 537 20.55 -11.04 6.54
CA ASP A 537 20.72 -9.99 7.53
C ASP A 537 21.16 -8.68 6.89
N VAL A 538 20.53 -7.59 7.32
CA VAL A 538 20.71 -6.26 6.73
C VAL A 538 21.75 -5.47 7.51
N SER A 539 22.72 -4.91 6.79
CA SER A 539 23.70 -3.98 7.34
C SER A 539 24.09 -2.91 6.33
N ARG A 540 24.62 -1.80 6.83
CA ARG A 540 25.17 -0.72 6.05
C ARG A 540 26.70 -0.83 6.02
N GLU A 541 27.30 -0.88 4.82
CA GLU A 541 28.76 -0.97 4.66
C GLU A 541 29.42 0.39 4.43
N SER A 542 28.69 1.34 3.85
CA SER A 542 29.19 2.67 3.52
C SER A 542 28.08 3.72 3.59
N ALA A 543 28.45 5.00 3.57
CA ALA A 543 27.51 6.12 3.51
C ALA A 543 26.64 6.02 2.23
N ILE A 544 25.37 6.37 2.37
CA ILE A 544 24.34 6.24 1.31
C ILE A 544 24.03 7.62 0.70
N THR A 545 23.74 8.60 1.55
CA THR A 545 23.23 9.93 1.17
C THR A 545 24.11 11.07 1.64
N VAL A 546 25.10 10.76 2.48
CA VAL A 546 25.95 11.76 3.16
C VAL A 546 26.66 12.65 2.14
N GLU A 547 27.25 12.08 1.08
CA GLU A 547 27.97 12.82 0.04
C GLU A 547 27.08 13.86 -0.63
N TRP A 548 25.85 13.48 -1.03
CA TRP A 548 24.91 14.37 -1.70
C TRP A 548 24.39 15.47 -0.78
N SER A 549 24.07 15.13 0.47
CA SER A 549 23.60 16.09 1.46
C SER A 549 24.71 17.07 1.86
N ALA A 550 25.94 16.60 2.07
CA ALA A 550 27.10 17.44 2.38
C ALA A 550 27.46 18.37 1.19
N TYR A 551 27.38 17.84 -0.05
CA TYR A 551 27.58 18.68 -1.23
C TYR A 551 26.51 19.76 -1.33
N ALA A 552 25.24 19.43 -1.15
CA ALA A 552 24.17 20.44 -1.15
C ALA A 552 24.38 21.48 -0.06
N GLN A 553 24.77 21.08 1.16
CA GLN A 553 25.10 22.03 2.25
C GLN A 553 26.30 22.90 1.91
N SER A 554 27.25 22.40 1.13
CA SER A 554 28.41 23.22 0.68
C SER A 554 28.05 24.32 -0.34
N CYS A 555 26.92 24.19 -1.03
CA CYS A 555 26.42 25.16 -2.00
C CYS A 555 25.69 26.34 -1.34
N THR A 556 25.35 26.30 -0.05
CA THR A 556 24.53 27.31 0.62
C THR A 556 24.94 27.54 2.09
N LYS A 557 24.53 28.71 2.63
CA LYS A 557 24.61 29.01 4.08
C LYS A 557 23.31 28.68 4.82
N HIS A 558 22.22 28.45 4.10
CA HIS A 558 20.94 27.99 4.66
C HIS A 558 21.05 26.56 5.15
N VAL A 559 20.14 26.18 6.03
CA VAL A 559 20.06 24.81 6.52
C VAL A 559 19.58 23.90 5.39
N VAL A 560 20.34 22.84 5.10
CA VAL A 560 19.94 21.77 4.19
C VAL A 560 19.45 20.57 4.98
N LYS A 561 18.30 20.04 4.60
CA LYS A 561 17.69 18.87 5.21
C LYS A 561 18.18 17.59 4.54
N GLY A 562 18.76 16.68 5.32
CA GLY A 562 19.09 15.30 4.89
C GLY A 562 17.82 14.47 4.78
N MET A 563 17.74 13.62 3.75
CA MET A 563 16.53 12.89 3.41
C MET A 563 16.77 11.38 3.45
N LEU A 564 16.00 10.67 4.26
CA LEU A 564 16.11 9.21 4.43
C LEU A 564 14.74 8.55 4.34
N THR A 565 14.74 7.27 4.02
CA THR A 565 13.56 6.41 4.20
C THR A 565 13.70 5.63 5.50
N GLY A 566 12.63 5.58 6.28
CA GLY A 566 12.60 4.90 7.57
C GLY A 566 12.56 3.37 7.44
N PRO A 567 12.95 2.66 8.51
CA PRO A 567 13.11 1.21 8.50
C PRO A 567 11.81 0.46 8.28
N VAL A 568 10.69 0.96 8.82
CA VAL A 568 9.36 0.34 8.65
C VAL A 568 8.93 0.44 7.19
N THR A 569 9.12 1.59 6.55
CA THR A 569 8.78 1.79 5.13
C THR A 569 9.66 0.93 4.22
N ILE A 570 10.97 0.84 4.49
CA ILE A 570 11.87 -0.02 3.70
C ILE A 570 11.40 -1.47 3.75
N LEU A 571 11.06 -1.99 4.93
CA LEU A 571 10.56 -3.35 5.06
C LEU A 571 9.21 -3.55 4.38
N ASN A 572 8.25 -2.67 4.65
CA ASN A 572 6.85 -2.81 4.18
C ASN A 572 6.71 -2.72 2.66
N TRP A 573 7.62 -2.04 1.97
CA TRP A 573 7.66 -1.96 0.50
C TRP A 573 8.73 -2.87 -0.12
N SER A 574 9.23 -3.84 0.65
CA SER A 574 10.10 -4.93 0.21
C SER A 574 9.37 -6.28 0.36
N TRP A 575 9.95 -7.34 -0.19
CA TRP A 575 9.58 -8.71 0.15
C TRP A 575 10.35 -9.11 1.40
N PRO A 576 9.67 -9.24 2.56
CA PRO A 576 10.35 -9.60 3.80
C PRO A 576 10.76 -11.08 3.80
N ARG A 577 11.75 -11.43 4.63
CA ARG A 577 12.10 -12.82 4.95
C ARG A 577 10.98 -13.46 5.79
N GLU A 578 10.90 -14.79 5.77
CA GLU A 578 9.93 -15.56 6.59
C GLU A 578 10.62 -16.35 7.73
N ASP A 579 11.95 -16.36 7.81
CA ASP A 579 12.73 -17.10 8.79
C ASP A 579 13.01 -16.31 10.10
N ILE A 580 12.80 -15.01 10.10
CA ILE A 580 12.84 -14.13 11.29
C ILE A 580 11.62 -13.19 11.30
N THR A 581 11.32 -12.63 12.46
CA THR A 581 10.16 -11.74 12.64
C THR A 581 10.31 -10.41 11.88
N HIS A 582 9.19 -9.75 11.58
CA HIS A 582 9.21 -8.39 11.01
C HIS A 582 9.88 -7.39 11.96
N GLU A 583 9.66 -7.53 13.27
CA GLU A 583 10.34 -6.73 14.30
C GLU A 583 11.85 -6.82 14.18
N GLU A 584 12.40 -8.04 14.12
CA GLU A 584 13.84 -8.27 14.02
C GLU A 584 14.43 -7.71 12.72
N GLN A 585 13.76 -7.92 11.58
CA GLN A 585 14.15 -7.33 10.30
C GLN A 585 14.16 -5.80 10.36
N THR A 586 13.14 -5.20 10.99
CA THR A 586 13.02 -3.75 11.11
C THR A 586 14.10 -3.19 12.06
N GLN A 587 14.46 -3.88 13.11
CA GLN A 587 15.56 -3.49 14.00
C GLN A 587 16.92 -3.54 13.29
N GLN A 588 17.16 -4.52 12.40
CA GLN A 588 18.36 -4.55 11.56
C GLN A 588 18.42 -3.32 10.63
N LEU A 589 17.32 -3.01 9.97
CA LEU A 589 17.18 -1.81 9.12
C LEU A 589 17.36 -0.52 9.94
N ALA A 590 16.76 -0.46 11.13
CA ALA A 590 16.87 0.71 12.00
C ALA A 590 18.33 0.97 12.41
N LEU A 591 19.10 -0.06 12.75
CA LEU A 591 20.52 0.08 13.04
C LEU A 591 21.34 0.54 11.83
N ALA A 592 21.01 0.08 10.62
CA ALA A 592 21.67 0.49 9.40
C ALA A 592 21.37 1.96 9.06
N ILE A 593 20.12 2.41 9.21
CA ILE A 593 19.71 3.80 8.96
C ILE A 593 20.20 4.73 10.09
N ARG A 594 20.27 4.24 11.34
CA ARG A 594 20.90 4.98 12.44
C ARG A 594 22.36 5.36 12.13
N ASP A 595 23.13 4.45 11.55
CA ASP A 595 24.50 4.74 11.14
C ASP A 595 24.55 5.88 10.09
N GLU A 596 23.61 5.90 9.15
CA GLU A 596 23.48 7.00 8.16
C GLU A 596 23.10 8.32 8.80
N VAL A 597 22.15 8.31 9.75
CA VAL A 597 21.74 9.52 10.50
C VAL A 597 22.92 10.13 11.25
N LEU A 598 23.71 9.30 11.92
CA LEU A 598 24.88 9.76 12.68
C LEU A 598 25.99 10.30 11.75
N ASP A 599 26.17 9.69 10.57
CA ASP A 599 27.13 10.20 9.59
C ASP A 599 26.69 11.53 8.95
N LEU A 600 25.39 11.70 8.70
CA LEU A 600 24.82 13.00 8.26
C LEU A 600 25.06 14.08 9.33
N GLU A 601 24.79 13.77 10.59
CA GLU A 601 25.07 14.70 11.70
C GLU A 601 26.57 15.07 11.79
N ARG A 602 27.48 14.08 11.69
CA ARG A 602 28.94 14.32 11.66
C ARG A 602 29.37 15.16 10.47
N ALA A 603 28.69 15.01 9.32
CA ALA A 603 28.91 15.85 8.13
C ALA A 603 28.33 17.27 8.25
N GLY A 604 27.72 17.62 9.38
CA GLY A 604 27.20 18.96 9.65
C GLY A 604 25.73 19.19 9.28
N ILE A 605 25.01 18.15 8.86
CA ILE A 605 23.56 18.22 8.60
C ILE A 605 22.82 18.30 9.93
N ARG A 606 22.03 19.38 10.12
CA ARG A 606 21.34 19.68 11.38
C ARG A 606 19.84 19.42 11.36
N VAL A 607 19.27 19.21 10.20
CA VAL A 607 17.89 18.78 10.01
C VAL A 607 17.90 17.48 9.20
N ILE A 608 17.32 16.42 9.73
CA ILE A 608 17.31 15.10 9.07
C ILE A 608 15.86 14.59 9.06
N GLN A 609 15.35 14.31 7.88
CA GLN A 609 14.01 13.76 7.70
C GLN A 609 14.12 12.25 7.42
N ILE A 610 13.31 11.48 8.14
CA ILE A 610 13.23 10.01 8.06
C ILE A 610 11.77 9.68 7.77
N ASP A 611 11.46 9.35 6.51
CA ASP A 611 10.10 9.18 6.03
C ASP A 611 9.53 7.79 6.37
N GLU A 612 8.42 7.77 7.09
CA GLU A 612 7.67 6.53 7.38
C GLU A 612 6.32 6.51 6.66
N ALA A 613 6.37 6.61 5.33
CA ALA A 613 5.20 6.64 4.46
C ALA A 613 4.31 5.40 4.57
N ALA A 614 4.87 4.24 4.93
CA ALA A 614 4.16 2.97 5.00
C ALA A 614 3.77 2.55 6.41
N LEU A 615 3.97 3.38 7.45
CA LEU A 615 3.65 3.01 8.83
C LEU A 615 2.20 2.56 8.98
N ARG A 616 1.25 3.38 8.55
CA ARG A 616 -0.18 3.06 8.66
C ARG A 616 -0.65 1.94 7.72
N GLU A 617 0.01 1.75 6.60
CA GLU A 617 -0.40 0.78 5.57
C GLU A 617 -0.43 -0.67 6.04
N LYS A 618 0.38 -1.00 7.01
CA LYS A 618 0.56 -2.37 7.54
C LYS A 618 -0.02 -2.58 8.92
N LEU A 619 -0.85 -1.65 9.39
CA LEU A 619 -1.65 -1.89 10.60
C LEU A 619 -2.42 -3.20 10.45
N PRO A 620 -2.38 -4.10 11.44
CA PRO A 620 -3.21 -5.29 11.44
C PRO A 620 -4.69 -4.93 11.24
N LEU A 621 -5.46 -5.81 10.61
CA LEU A 621 -6.87 -5.56 10.31
C LEU A 621 -7.72 -5.45 11.57
N ARG A 622 -7.32 -6.10 12.66
CA ARG A 622 -7.98 -6.01 13.96
C ARG A 622 -7.31 -4.99 14.86
N ARG A 623 -8.08 -4.07 15.43
CA ARG A 623 -7.57 -3.03 16.35
C ARG A 623 -6.89 -3.63 17.59
N SER A 624 -7.40 -4.76 18.09
CA SER A 624 -6.80 -5.49 19.23
C SER A 624 -5.36 -5.94 18.99
N ASP A 625 -4.95 -6.04 17.71
CA ASP A 625 -3.62 -6.49 17.29
C ASP A 625 -2.65 -5.34 16.99
N TRP A 626 -3.15 -4.09 16.87
CA TRP A 626 -2.35 -2.94 16.42
C TRP A 626 -1.07 -2.76 17.24
N HIS A 627 -1.18 -2.69 18.57
CA HIS A 627 -0.02 -2.55 19.44
C HIS A 627 0.79 -3.83 19.49
N LYS A 628 0.17 -4.91 19.93
CA LYS A 628 0.83 -6.18 20.18
C LYS A 628 1.58 -6.76 18.99
N LYS A 629 1.00 -6.62 17.77
CA LYS A 629 1.55 -7.26 16.55
C LYS A 629 2.33 -6.28 15.66
N TYR A 630 2.23 -4.94 15.89
CA TYR A 630 2.80 -3.99 14.94
C TYR A 630 3.31 -2.69 15.57
N LEU A 631 2.46 -1.82 16.14
CA LEU A 631 2.84 -0.45 16.51
C LEU A 631 3.96 -0.39 17.54
N ASP A 632 3.95 -1.27 18.54
CA ASP A 632 4.95 -1.25 19.61
C ASP A 632 6.38 -1.41 19.06
N TRP A 633 6.61 -2.37 18.17
CA TRP A 633 7.92 -2.56 17.56
C TRP A 633 8.21 -1.56 16.44
N ALA A 634 7.21 -1.15 15.65
CA ALA A 634 7.39 -0.21 14.54
C ALA A 634 7.82 1.18 15.05
N ILE A 635 7.18 1.67 16.12
CA ILE A 635 7.51 2.94 16.77
C ILE A 635 8.90 2.85 17.44
N SER A 636 9.17 1.75 18.15
CA SER A 636 10.49 1.50 18.74
C SER A 636 11.60 1.50 17.68
N ALA A 637 11.38 0.88 16.53
CA ALA A 637 12.37 0.87 15.44
C ALA A 637 12.64 2.27 14.90
N PHE A 638 11.63 3.11 14.74
CA PHE A 638 11.83 4.51 14.34
C PHE A 638 12.62 5.29 15.40
N ARG A 639 12.30 5.14 16.70
CA ARG A 639 13.02 5.78 17.79
C ARG A 639 14.49 5.35 17.84
N LEU A 640 14.78 4.07 17.58
CA LEU A 640 16.16 3.56 17.49
C LEU A 640 16.99 4.29 16.45
N VAL A 641 16.40 4.69 15.32
CA VAL A 641 17.11 5.37 14.22
C VAL A 641 17.68 6.73 14.66
N HIS A 642 16.97 7.48 15.50
CA HIS A 642 17.30 8.88 15.77
C HIS A 642 17.66 9.18 17.23
N SER A 643 17.59 8.20 18.14
CA SER A 643 17.77 8.42 19.58
C SER A 643 19.18 8.93 19.96
N ALA A 644 20.19 8.64 19.14
CA ALA A 644 21.57 8.95 19.44
C ALA A 644 22.09 10.29 18.89
N VAL A 645 21.26 11.06 18.17
CA VAL A 645 21.68 12.38 17.68
C VAL A 645 21.69 13.41 18.80
N SER A 646 22.46 14.49 18.60
CA SER A 646 22.52 15.59 19.57
C SER A 646 21.17 16.31 19.71
N ALA A 647 20.97 16.97 20.84
CA ALA A 647 19.76 17.73 21.14
C ALA A 647 19.49 18.88 20.12
N THR A 648 20.53 19.36 19.47
CA THR A 648 20.46 20.45 18.49
C THR A 648 20.18 19.99 17.06
N THR A 649 20.25 18.67 16.78
CA THR A 649 19.87 18.09 15.50
C THR A 649 18.36 17.85 15.50
N GLN A 650 17.64 18.42 14.54
CA GLN A 650 16.19 18.31 14.44
C GLN A 650 15.80 17.13 13.54
N ILE A 651 14.93 16.28 14.05
CA ILE A 651 14.44 15.10 13.34
C ILE A 651 13.03 15.36 12.79
N HIS A 652 12.90 15.27 11.49
CA HIS A 652 11.63 15.32 10.78
C HIS A 652 11.17 13.93 10.38
N THR A 653 9.88 13.76 10.18
CA THR A 653 9.28 12.62 9.50
C THR A 653 8.17 13.09 8.54
N HIS A 654 7.84 12.27 7.56
CA HIS A 654 6.74 12.53 6.64
C HIS A 654 5.87 11.30 6.47
N MET A 655 4.56 11.52 6.43
CA MET A 655 3.56 10.49 6.18
C MET A 655 2.69 10.88 4.99
N CYS A 656 2.65 10.01 3.98
CA CYS A 656 1.79 10.16 2.81
C CYS A 656 0.40 9.58 3.07
N TYR A 657 -0.62 10.04 2.34
CA TYR A 657 -1.98 9.48 2.31
C TYR A 657 -2.60 9.28 3.71
N SER A 658 -2.70 10.34 4.48
CA SER A 658 -2.93 10.26 5.92
C SER A 658 -4.38 10.41 6.36
N GLU A 659 -5.07 9.28 6.56
CA GLU A 659 -6.18 9.15 7.53
C GLU A 659 -5.60 8.48 8.79
N PHE A 660 -4.82 9.18 9.62
CA PHE A 660 -4.17 8.59 10.80
C PHE A 660 -4.71 9.12 12.14
N ASN A 661 -5.93 9.64 12.13
CA ASN A 661 -6.60 10.14 13.35
C ASN A 661 -6.69 9.07 14.45
N ASP A 662 -6.77 7.81 14.04
CA ASP A 662 -6.89 6.64 14.90
C ASP A 662 -5.58 6.22 15.60
N ILE A 663 -4.41 6.65 15.08
CA ILE A 663 -3.08 6.38 15.65
C ILE A 663 -2.26 7.64 15.97
N ILE A 664 -2.93 8.77 16.16
CA ILE A 664 -2.26 10.07 16.37
C ILE A 664 -1.34 10.08 17.60
N ARG A 665 -1.71 9.36 18.67
CA ARG A 665 -0.88 9.24 19.88
C ARG A 665 0.36 8.40 19.63
N ASP A 666 0.25 7.38 18.80
CA ASP A 666 1.36 6.51 18.40
C ASP A 666 2.35 7.27 17.52
N ILE A 667 1.84 8.14 16.65
CA ILE A 667 2.67 9.03 15.84
C ILE A 667 3.44 10.02 16.74
N ASP A 668 2.80 10.60 17.75
CA ASP A 668 3.51 11.45 18.72
C ASP A 668 4.56 10.67 19.53
N ALA A 669 4.28 9.39 19.83
CA ALA A 669 5.20 8.48 20.52
C ALA A 669 6.43 8.10 19.67
N MET A 670 6.45 8.34 18.36
CA MET A 670 7.66 8.22 17.53
C MET A 670 8.79 9.16 17.99
N ASP A 671 8.44 10.20 18.73
CA ASP A 671 9.37 11.21 19.29
C ASP A 671 10.19 11.97 18.23
N ALA A 672 9.64 12.13 17.02
CA ALA A 672 10.16 13.08 16.05
C ALA A 672 9.97 14.52 16.57
N ASP A 673 10.79 15.47 16.08
CA ASP A 673 10.64 16.88 16.44
C ASP A 673 9.60 17.58 15.54
N VAL A 674 9.51 17.16 14.26
CA VAL A 674 8.56 17.71 13.27
C VAL A 674 7.95 16.59 12.45
N ILE A 675 6.65 16.64 12.22
CA ILE A 675 5.94 15.75 11.30
C ILE A 675 5.26 16.53 10.18
N SER A 676 5.46 16.12 8.93
CA SER A 676 4.69 16.64 7.79
C SER A 676 3.74 15.57 7.23
N PHE A 677 2.61 16.01 6.69
CA PHE A 677 1.58 15.12 6.15
C PHE A 677 0.70 15.83 5.12
N GLU A 678 0.04 15.06 4.26
CA GLU A 678 -0.91 15.58 3.28
C GLU A 678 -2.18 16.09 3.99
N ALA A 679 -2.58 17.32 3.72
CA ALA A 679 -3.75 17.95 4.35
C ALA A 679 -4.57 18.81 3.38
N SER A 680 -4.08 19.09 2.16
CA SER A 680 -4.69 20.07 1.27
C SER A 680 -6.06 19.68 0.74
N ARG A 681 -6.35 18.39 0.61
CA ARG A 681 -7.62 17.87 0.07
C ARG A 681 -8.69 17.62 1.11
N GLY A 682 -8.36 17.69 2.40
CA GLY A 682 -9.27 17.39 3.51
C GLY A 682 -9.77 18.65 4.22
N ASP A 683 -10.80 18.48 5.05
CA ASP A 683 -11.38 19.52 5.91
C ASP A 683 -10.54 19.81 7.17
N LEU A 684 -9.23 19.49 7.15
CA LEU A 684 -8.31 19.63 8.29
C LEU A 684 -8.76 18.83 9.54
N VAL A 685 -9.50 17.73 9.36
CA VAL A 685 -9.97 16.85 10.47
C VAL A 685 -8.79 16.28 11.25
N VAL A 686 -7.67 16.02 10.57
CA VAL A 686 -6.43 15.58 11.24
C VAL A 686 -5.90 16.61 12.24
N LEU A 687 -6.11 17.91 12.00
CA LEU A 687 -5.71 18.97 12.94
C LEU A 687 -6.60 19.00 14.18
N ASP A 688 -7.88 18.62 14.08
CA ASP A 688 -8.74 18.45 15.24
C ASP A 688 -8.26 17.28 16.10
N ALA A 689 -7.90 16.16 15.49
CA ALA A 689 -7.30 15.03 16.20
C ALA A 689 -5.96 15.38 16.87
N ILE A 690 -5.11 16.17 16.21
CA ILE A 690 -3.86 16.70 16.77
C ILE A 690 -4.15 17.59 17.99
N HIS A 691 -5.13 18.47 17.89
CA HIS A 691 -5.54 19.34 18.99
C HIS A 691 -6.07 18.54 20.19
N ASP A 692 -7.00 17.62 19.95
CA ASP A 692 -7.64 16.81 20.98
C ASP A 692 -6.68 15.82 21.67
N ALA A 693 -5.69 15.33 20.94
CA ALA A 693 -4.64 14.47 21.49
C ALA A 693 -3.57 15.20 22.31
N HIS A 694 -3.61 16.54 22.37
CA HIS A 694 -2.54 17.38 22.95
C HIS A 694 -1.17 17.09 22.35
N PHE A 695 -1.12 16.99 21.03
CA PHE A 695 0.06 16.64 20.28
C PHE A 695 1.22 17.61 20.53
N GLU A 696 2.39 17.08 20.89
CA GLU A 696 3.53 17.90 21.30
C GLU A 696 4.51 18.16 20.14
N THR A 697 4.54 17.29 19.12
CA THR A 697 5.39 17.43 17.95
C THR A 697 5.01 18.66 17.12
N GLU A 698 5.98 19.37 16.53
CA GLU A 698 5.70 20.40 15.52
C GLU A 698 5.13 19.74 14.27
N ALA A 699 4.26 20.42 13.53
CA ALA A 699 3.61 19.84 12.36
C ALA A 699 3.65 20.72 11.12
N GLY A 700 3.82 20.08 9.97
CA GLY A 700 3.76 20.65 8.64
C GLY A 700 2.60 20.02 7.83
N PRO A 701 1.34 20.41 8.09
CA PRO A 701 0.24 20.03 7.22
C PRO A 701 0.44 20.68 5.85
N GLY A 702 0.34 19.89 4.77
CA GLY A 702 0.49 20.39 3.43
C GLY A 702 -0.50 21.49 3.08
N VAL A 703 -0.02 22.59 2.49
CA VAL A 703 -0.86 23.74 2.16
C VAL A 703 -1.40 23.72 0.73
N TYR A 704 -0.86 22.85 -0.13
CA TYR A 704 -1.39 22.63 -1.49
C TYR A 704 -1.15 21.21 -2.00
N ASP A 705 -2.05 20.77 -2.88
CA ASP A 705 -2.05 19.45 -3.52
C ASP A 705 -1.00 19.39 -4.65
N ILE A 706 -0.01 18.51 -4.48
CA ILE A 706 1.02 18.27 -5.49
C ILE A 706 0.55 17.34 -6.62
N HIS A 707 -0.56 16.66 -6.49
CA HIS A 707 -1.08 15.74 -7.51
C HIS A 707 -1.84 16.46 -8.63
N SER A 708 -2.21 17.71 -8.40
CA SER A 708 -2.80 18.59 -9.41
C SER A 708 -1.69 19.41 -10.12
N PRO A 709 -1.73 19.57 -11.45
CA PRO A 709 -0.84 20.45 -12.19
C PRO A 709 -1.17 21.96 -12.00
N ARG A 710 -2.20 22.26 -11.22
CA ARG A 710 -2.63 23.64 -10.93
C ARG A 710 -1.62 24.34 -10.04
N VAL A 711 -1.26 25.56 -10.38
CA VAL A 711 -0.45 26.45 -9.54
C VAL A 711 -1.38 27.19 -8.57
N PRO A 712 -1.30 26.96 -7.23
CA PRO A 712 -2.15 27.64 -6.25
C PRO A 712 -1.82 29.13 -6.20
N GLY A 713 -2.84 29.99 -6.08
CA GLY A 713 -2.65 31.43 -5.91
C GLY A 713 -2.15 31.78 -4.50
N LYS A 714 -1.33 32.84 -4.38
CA LYS A 714 -0.83 33.31 -3.06
C LYS A 714 -1.96 33.57 -2.05
N ALA A 715 -3.07 34.22 -2.45
CA ALA A 715 -4.20 34.51 -1.56
C ALA A 715 -4.87 33.25 -1.03
N GLU A 716 -5.01 32.22 -1.86
CA GLU A 716 -5.52 30.91 -1.49
C GLU A 716 -4.62 30.25 -0.41
N LEU A 717 -3.31 30.34 -0.59
CA LEU A 717 -2.36 29.81 0.38
C LEU A 717 -2.36 30.60 1.70
N VAL A 718 -2.50 31.91 1.68
CA VAL A 718 -2.67 32.75 2.89
C VAL A 718 -3.93 32.31 3.65
N GLU A 719 -5.07 32.15 2.97
CA GLU A 719 -6.31 31.67 3.58
C GLU A 719 -6.11 30.28 4.21
N ARG A 720 -5.47 29.36 3.50
CA ARG A 720 -5.18 28.01 4.03
C ARG A 720 -4.29 28.04 5.28
N ILE A 721 -3.24 28.87 5.30
CA ILE A 721 -2.39 29.04 6.48
C ILE A 721 -3.22 29.60 7.66
N HIS A 722 -4.11 30.56 7.44
CA HIS A 722 -4.99 31.06 8.49
C HIS A 722 -5.97 30.01 9.01
N GLU A 723 -6.49 29.14 8.14
CA GLU A 723 -7.33 28.00 8.58
C GLU A 723 -6.56 27.08 9.51
N ILE A 724 -5.32 26.76 9.20
CA ILE A 724 -4.45 25.94 10.03
C ILE A 724 -4.14 26.65 11.37
N LEU A 725 -3.83 27.93 11.34
CA LEU A 725 -3.54 28.73 12.54
C LEU A 725 -4.72 28.87 13.52
N ARG A 726 -5.95 28.65 13.06
CA ARG A 726 -7.12 28.54 13.98
C ARG A 726 -7.10 27.29 14.86
N LYS A 727 -6.35 26.25 14.43
CA LYS A 727 -6.28 24.94 15.08
C LYS A 727 -4.94 24.65 15.73
N MET A 728 -3.87 25.34 15.34
CA MET A 728 -2.52 25.08 15.78
C MET A 728 -1.72 26.38 15.99
N PRO A 729 -0.87 26.48 17.04
CA PRO A 729 -0.08 27.69 17.30
C PRO A 729 1.04 27.87 16.25
N ALA A 730 1.30 29.13 15.89
CA ALA A 730 2.29 29.49 14.87
C ALA A 730 3.71 28.96 15.16
N GLN A 731 4.08 28.81 16.43
CA GLN A 731 5.38 28.32 16.88
C GLN A 731 5.60 26.83 16.61
N LYS A 732 4.54 26.07 16.34
CA LYS A 732 4.56 24.65 16.02
C LYS A 732 4.24 24.35 14.56
N LEU A 733 3.96 25.37 13.74
CA LEU A 733 3.51 25.20 12.37
C LEU A 733 4.65 25.37 11.36
N TRP A 734 4.89 24.36 10.53
CA TRP A 734 5.73 24.39 9.35
C TRP A 734 4.90 24.57 8.08
N ILE A 735 5.44 25.25 7.07
CA ILE A 735 4.76 25.50 5.80
C ILE A 735 5.47 24.72 4.68
N ASN A 736 4.77 23.74 4.13
CA ASN A 736 5.26 22.83 3.09
C ASN A 736 4.14 22.38 2.15
N PRO A 737 4.49 21.84 0.94
CA PRO A 737 3.53 21.15 0.09
C PRO A 737 3.06 19.82 0.72
N ASP A 738 2.00 19.22 0.16
CA ASP A 738 1.46 17.95 0.65
C ASP A 738 2.49 16.81 0.65
N CYS A 739 3.25 16.67 -0.43
CA CYS A 739 4.22 15.59 -0.60
C CYS A 739 5.38 16.00 -1.49
N GLY A 740 6.28 15.06 -1.81
CA GLY A 740 7.42 15.27 -2.70
C GLY A 740 7.02 15.62 -4.14
N LEU A 741 7.79 16.47 -4.81
CA LEU A 741 7.50 17.08 -6.12
C LEU A 741 7.98 16.24 -7.32
N LYS A 742 8.47 15.04 -7.09
CA LYS A 742 9.09 14.14 -8.09
C LYS A 742 8.27 13.96 -9.38
N THR A 743 6.95 13.90 -9.27
CA THR A 743 6.03 13.64 -10.38
C THR A 743 5.58 14.89 -11.13
N ARG A 744 5.99 16.06 -10.69
CA ARG A 744 5.65 17.37 -11.27
C ARG A 744 6.64 17.78 -12.35
N GLY A 745 6.29 18.83 -13.07
CA GLY A 745 7.19 19.54 -13.97
C GLY A 745 7.69 20.84 -13.34
N ASP A 746 8.77 21.41 -13.88
CA ASP A 746 9.34 22.64 -13.39
C ASP A 746 8.36 23.83 -13.55
N ALA A 747 7.54 23.81 -14.61
CA ALA A 747 6.60 24.87 -14.95
C ALA A 747 5.53 25.14 -13.88
N GLU A 748 5.10 24.11 -13.15
CA GLU A 748 4.15 24.25 -12.04
C GLU A 748 4.84 24.24 -10.67
N THR A 749 5.98 23.58 -10.53
CA THR A 749 6.67 23.44 -9.25
C THR A 749 7.17 24.78 -8.72
N TRP A 750 7.95 25.49 -9.51
CA TRP A 750 8.62 26.73 -9.05
C TRP A 750 7.62 27.83 -8.74
N PRO A 751 6.64 28.16 -9.59
CA PRO A 751 5.63 29.17 -9.25
C PRO A 751 4.78 28.81 -8.03
N SER A 752 4.50 27.51 -7.79
CA SER A 752 3.78 27.07 -6.58
C SER A 752 4.57 27.32 -5.32
N LEU A 753 5.89 27.05 -5.34
CA LEU A 753 6.78 27.30 -4.20
C LEU A 753 7.02 28.81 -3.98
N GLU A 754 7.13 29.62 -5.03
CA GLU A 754 7.19 31.08 -4.93
C GLU A 754 5.96 31.64 -4.22
N ASN A 755 4.76 31.19 -4.60
CA ASN A 755 3.52 31.59 -3.96
C ASN A 755 3.43 31.10 -2.50
N LEU A 756 3.93 29.89 -2.19
CA LEU A 756 3.98 29.34 -0.84
C LEU A 756 4.85 30.23 0.07
N VAL A 757 6.07 30.54 -0.36
CA VAL A 757 6.99 31.39 0.40
C VAL A 757 6.44 32.80 0.56
N ALA A 758 5.84 33.37 -0.48
CA ALA A 758 5.22 34.69 -0.41
C ALA A 758 4.04 34.74 0.57
N ALA A 759 3.22 33.69 0.62
CA ALA A 759 2.12 33.55 1.57
C ALA A 759 2.62 33.43 3.02
N ALA A 760 3.62 32.58 3.25
CA ALA A 760 4.22 32.44 4.58
C ALA A 760 4.83 33.76 5.10
N LYS A 761 5.51 34.51 4.25
CA LYS A 761 6.08 35.82 4.59
C LYS A 761 4.99 36.85 4.94
N GLU A 762 3.86 36.84 4.20
CA GLU A 762 2.73 37.73 4.50
C GLU A 762 2.14 37.44 5.86
N VAL A 763 1.82 36.18 6.14
CA VAL A 763 1.23 35.78 7.45
C VAL A 763 2.20 36.04 8.61
N ARG A 764 3.52 35.81 8.43
CA ARG A 764 4.55 36.21 9.44
C ARG A 764 4.49 37.68 9.78
N ALA A 765 4.38 38.56 8.75
CA ALA A 765 4.28 40.01 8.94
C ALA A 765 3.01 40.39 9.71
N GLU A 766 1.86 39.78 9.42
CA GLU A 766 0.60 39.98 10.13
C GLU A 766 0.73 39.61 11.61
N LEU A 767 1.27 38.42 11.91
CA LEU A 767 1.49 37.95 13.29
C LEU A 767 2.42 38.88 14.08
N SER A 768 3.50 39.35 13.46
CA SER A 768 4.45 40.30 14.10
C SER A 768 3.80 41.64 14.43
N ASN A 769 2.99 42.17 13.51
CA ASN A 769 2.23 43.41 13.74
C ASN A 769 1.20 43.27 14.87
N ALA A 770 0.47 42.13 14.93
CA ALA A 770 -0.49 41.86 15.99
C ALA A 770 0.19 41.77 17.38
N GLN A 771 1.37 41.14 17.47
CA GLN A 771 2.15 41.08 18.71
C GLN A 771 2.64 42.46 19.17
N GLN A 772 3.07 43.31 18.26
CA GLN A 772 3.49 44.71 18.56
C GLN A 772 2.31 45.54 19.05
N CYS A 773 1.13 45.44 18.43
CA CYS A 773 -0.08 46.15 18.90
C CYS A 773 -0.48 45.68 20.30
N ASN A 774 -0.47 44.38 20.59
CA ASN A 774 -0.80 43.86 21.90
C ASN A 774 0.19 44.28 22.99
N SER A 775 1.48 44.35 22.71
CA SER A 775 2.50 44.79 23.64
C SER A 775 2.40 46.28 23.93
N GLN A 776 2.01 47.10 22.97
CA GLN A 776 1.78 48.53 23.12
C GLN A 776 0.50 48.81 23.92
N CYS A 777 -0.59 48.07 23.69
CA CYS A 777 -1.81 48.18 24.49
C CYS A 777 -1.57 47.76 25.94
N ASN A 778 -0.84 46.70 26.22
CA ASN A 778 -0.50 46.28 27.58
C ASN A 778 0.43 47.22 28.30
N SER A 779 1.37 47.90 27.61
CA SER A 779 2.24 48.92 28.21
C SER A 779 1.49 50.19 28.52
N GLN A 780 0.49 50.57 27.71
CA GLN A 780 -0.36 51.73 27.96
C GLN A 780 -1.36 51.49 29.10
N CYS A 781 -1.95 50.29 29.19
CA CYS A 781 -2.81 49.91 30.34
C CYS A 781 -2.03 49.89 31.66
N ASN A 782 -0.81 49.34 31.68
CA ASN A 782 0.04 49.31 32.90
C ASN A 782 0.53 50.70 33.33
N SER A 783 0.63 51.67 32.43
CA SER A 783 0.99 53.07 32.78
C SER A 783 -0.17 53.86 33.31
N GLN A 784 -1.43 53.51 32.96
CA GLN A 784 -2.66 54.15 33.50
C GLN A 784 -3.13 53.56 34.84
N CYS A 785 -2.71 52.37 35.25
CA CYS A 785 -2.98 51.81 36.57
C CYS A 785 -1.96 52.17 37.64
N LYS A 786 -0.93 52.98 37.35
CA LYS A 786 0.09 53.45 38.29
C LYS A 786 0.07 54.99 38.50
N GLY A 787 -0.99 55.69 38.04
CA GLY A 787 -1.22 57.13 38.31
C GLY A 787 -2.28 57.35 39.40
#